data_f46a48a005c1e03df36ba9de0d0d87d7
#
_entry.id   f46a48a005c1e03df36ba9de0d0d87d7
#
_cell.length_a   1.000
_cell.length_b   1.000
_cell.length_c   1.000
_cell.angle_alpha   90.00
_cell.angle_beta   90.00
_cell.angle_gamma   90.00
#
_symmetry.space_group_name_H-M   'P 1'
#
loop_
_entity.id
_entity.type
_entity.pdbx_description
1 polymer ?
#
loop_
_entity_poly.entity_id
_entity_poly.type
_entity_poly.pdbx_seq_one_letter_code
_entity_poly.pdbx_strand_id
1 'polypeptide(L)'
;MSYSAFGQGFPTSALLVIDSTLNILGMNAIDLAMPHDIIKPDKHRTPLQISLFEQPMKMGDIAMSYVHGTQAMMHDSSQLWFEQLMKDGHLGSYTQRYLHDELTAGEIDKLIGHQLDRITNLTTAVLLRQYLGPILYVIQQTETSRNRLLKDTMLVNQADSLLMLSQESETLSLYAMKQSEIEGMALAKRFFSRAQSPNELIEYGLSLIASHPKLFSIAEKIREEYAKELKPLRLNTPYGTIAIGSSGNDVYEGNFLLILDPAGNDVYAIKGGKQQALQYPVQCIIDFSGDDQYRGGDFTLGAGYFGIGILHDLDGNDIYSAGDVSLGAGIFGIGFLHDESGADMYSSNTQTQGAGFFGIGIMQDESGNDMYAIQAHGQAFASTRGVGILTDHQGNDSYICSSPFKDILRYDNHFESFAQGAALGYRPIASGGLALLLDHAGNDAYVSDIYGQGTGYWFGFGGLIDLQGSDLYKAYQYAQGSGVHLAQGLLWDLDGDDNYISHGVSQGCGHDIAVGYLLDEYGNDTYTVESLSLGAGNANAISLFTDLRGNDSYIAMNQSNTMGYSDFRRNYGMIGIFADAGGTDYHVHTQRNNAMGKQSTYGLFMDGEFNLSQKAVPESSHLDNSVIEKDAGKTWSAMDSLFIRASAAPLRYQSGVEPARKEMIAHGLEALTYCQEHFGTIMPRERLALEQIIPALHAVYPQEVELALMRACEDDSAEVSAFAMTQCGKLRIQSSIGSLLNVLEHDQWRLRSIAARQLGEFDVLPDTAIKILSRRLHDEQYMVRGSAAYAIGKLMPQQAVEILQTAFFEQLQIVRNNAIKGMEASKKITVPVLQHIFEGQQPEKVQQLLIGLLQLADTSVKAKDLASIMANTSSQRQKVMLEDAIKQAKTTESERAKETIILLHKSTKDPEIRELCIKSGYIQPISGKKRSKK
;
A
#
# COMPACT_ATOMS: atom_id res chain seq x y z
N MET A 1 29.31 7.68 -16.63
CA MET A 1 30.13 8.35 -15.58
C MET A 1 30.85 7.31 -14.77
N SER A 2 32.07 7.54 -14.28
CA SER A 2 32.78 6.53 -13.50
C SER A 2 32.11 6.33 -12.14
N TYR A 3 31.86 5.10 -11.74
CA TYR A 3 31.17 4.65 -10.51
C TYR A 3 31.66 5.23 -9.16
N SER A 4 32.63 6.10 -9.16
CA SER A 4 33.14 6.77 -7.96
C SER A 4 32.38 8.05 -7.59
N ALA A 5 31.33 8.42 -8.32
CA ALA A 5 30.58 9.66 -8.11
C ALA A 5 29.38 9.51 -7.15
N PHE A 6 28.86 8.31 -6.96
CA PHE A 6 27.72 8.06 -6.08
C PHE A 6 28.19 7.85 -4.65
N GLY A 7 27.76 8.74 -3.74
CA GLY A 7 28.04 8.65 -2.31
C GLY A 7 27.43 7.41 -1.63
N GLN A 8 27.76 7.18 -0.38
CA GLN A 8 27.03 6.23 0.46
C GLN A 8 25.79 6.96 1.02
N GLY A 9 24.58 6.61 0.57
CA GLY A 9 23.32 7.20 1.03
C GLY A 9 22.88 8.46 0.27
N PHE A 10 21.89 9.18 0.83
CA PHE A 10 21.39 10.42 0.23
C PHE A 10 22.49 11.44 0.02
N PRO A 11 22.42 12.26 -1.06
CA PRO A 11 23.41 13.28 -1.31
C PRO A 11 23.45 14.32 -0.18
N THR A 12 24.64 14.84 0.08
CA THR A 12 24.84 15.87 1.12
C THR A 12 23.93 17.08 0.93
N SER A 13 23.62 17.45 -0.34
CA SER A 13 22.68 18.51 -0.68
C SER A 13 21.28 18.25 -0.12
N ALA A 14 20.71 17.04 -0.35
CA ALA A 14 19.40 16.68 0.17
C ALA A 14 19.37 16.70 1.71
N LEU A 15 20.40 16.15 2.36
CA LEU A 15 20.50 16.17 3.83
C LEU A 15 20.58 17.58 4.37
N LEU A 16 21.33 18.50 3.73
CA LEU A 16 21.40 19.91 4.11
C LEU A 16 20.07 20.63 3.93
N VAL A 17 19.33 20.33 2.87
CA VAL A 17 17.98 20.87 2.64
C VAL A 17 17.04 20.42 3.76
N ILE A 18 17.01 19.13 4.07
CA ILE A 18 16.18 18.58 5.15
C ILE A 18 16.57 19.19 6.50
N ASP A 19 17.86 19.26 6.84
CA ASP A 19 18.33 19.87 8.08
C ASP A 19 17.96 21.36 8.18
N SER A 20 18.08 22.11 7.07
CA SER A 20 17.71 23.51 7.03
C SER A 20 16.21 23.71 7.25
N THR A 21 15.37 22.88 6.62
CA THR A 21 13.91 22.92 6.80
C THR A 21 13.49 22.53 8.21
N LEU A 22 14.11 21.52 8.79
CA LEU A 22 13.88 21.14 10.19
C LEU A 22 14.27 22.26 11.16
N ASN A 23 15.42 22.90 10.95
CA ASN A 23 15.85 24.04 11.77
C ASN A 23 14.86 25.21 11.71
N ILE A 24 14.28 25.53 10.54
CA ILE A 24 13.22 26.54 10.40
C ILE A 24 11.97 26.16 11.22
N LEU A 25 11.66 24.87 11.31
CA LEU A 25 10.58 24.36 12.13
C LEU A 25 10.94 24.28 13.64
N GLY A 26 12.17 24.60 14.02
CA GLY A 26 12.68 24.43 15.39
C GLY A 26 12.93 22.96 15.76
N MET A 27 13.31 22.15 14.78
CA MET A 27 13.49 20.69 14.88
C MET A 27 14.89 20.28 14.38
N ASN A 28 15.23 19.01 14.54
CA ASN A 28 16.47 18.42 14.02
C ASN A 28 16.24 16.96 13.60
N ALA A 29 17.26 16.29 13.06
CA ALA A 29 17.15 14.94 12.54
C ALA A 29 16.61 13.90 13.58
N ILE A 30 16.78 14.13 14.87
CA ILE A 30 16.22 13.24 15.93
C ILE A 30 14.68 13.31 15.94
N ASP A 31 14.11 14.45 15.56
CA ASP A 31 12.65 14.62 15.49
C ASP A 31 12.00 13.82 14.33
N LEU A 32 12.79 13.28 13.40
CA LEU A 32 12.34 12.37 12.35
C LEU A 32 12.08 10.94 12.88
N ALA A 33 12.53 10.61 14.07
CA ALA A 33 12.28 9.29 14.64
C ALA A 33 10.78 9.03 14.86
N MET A 34 10.31 7.87 14.40
CA MET A 34 8.91 7.47 14.51
C MET A 34 8.70 6.46 15.63
N PRO A 35 7.57 6.52 16.35
CA PRO A 35 7.25 5.56 17.40
C PRO A 35 6.83 4.21 16.79
N HIS A 36 7.75 3.29 16.64
CA HIS A 36 7.50 1.94 16.13
C HIS A 36 6.98 0.96 17.19
N ASP A 37 7.07 1.32 18.46
CA ASP A 37 6.75 0.49 19.62
C ASP A 37 5.30 0.59 20.11
N ILE A 38 4.51 1.47 19.51
CA ILE A 38 3.07 1.65 19.82
C ILE A 38 2.22 0.42 19.49
N ILE A 39 2.69 -0.41 18.59
CA ILE A 39 2.09 -1.69 18.21
C ILE A 39 2.95 -2.82 18.78
N LYS A 40 2.31 -3.84 19.34
CA LYS A 40 3.02 -5.01 19.86
C LYS A 40 4.03 -5.53 18.85
N PRO A 41 5.27 -5.81 19.29
CA PRO A 41 6.26 -6.43 18.41
C PRO A 41 5.73 -7.77 17.87
N ASP A 42 5.95 -8.02 16.60
CA ASP A 42 5.80 -9.36 16.06
C ASP A 42 7.18 -10.00 15.82
N LYS A 43 7.23 -11.32 15.81
CA LYS A 43 8.50 -12.05 15.63
C LYS A 43 9.10 -11.92 14.23
N HIS A 44 8.37 -11.36 13.30
CA HIS A 44 8.76 -11.19 11.91
C HIS A 44 9.29 -9.78 11.60
N ARG A 45 9.12 -8.83 12.53
CA ARG A 45 9.70 -7.49 12.38
C ARG A 45 11.21 -7.57 12.40
N THR A 46 11.85 -7.08 11.34
CA THR A 46 13.31 -7.16 11.19
C THR A 46 14.01 -6.02 11.93
N PRO A 47 15.29 -6.18 12.29
CA PRO A 47 16.09 -5.08 12.83
C PRO A 47 16.20 -3.89 11.86
N LEU A 48 16.23 -4.14 10.55
CA LEU A 48 16.23 -3.11 9.53
C LEU A 48 14.99 -2.21 9.68
N GLN A 49 13.79 -2.80 9.76
CA GLN A 49 12.55 -2.04 9.91
C GLN A 49 12.56 -1.18 11.17
N ILE A 50 13.04 -1.71 12.29
CA ILE A 50 13.17 -0.93 13.52
C ILE A 50 14.12 0.24 13.29
N SER A 51 15.29 0.00 12.70
CA SER A 51 16.30 1.05 12.49
C SER A 51 15.81 2.16 11.56
N LEU A 52 14.98 1.83 10.56
CA LEU A 52 14.38 2.81 9.66
C LEU A 52 13.33 3.69 10.34
N PHE A 53 12.64 3.20 11.37
CA PHE A 53 11.77 4.06 12.19
C PHE A 53 12.56 4.96 13.15
N GLU A 54 13.67 4.45 13.70
CA GLU A 54 14.54 5.23 14.59
C GLU A 54 15.33 6.28 13.80
N GLN A 55 15.71 5.98 12.57
CA GLN A 55 16.53 6.82 11.69
C GLN A 55 16.04 6.71 10.24
N PRO A 56 14.96 7.40 9.88
CA PRO A 56 14.35 7.27 8.54
C PRO A 56 15.30 7.60 7.39
N MET A 57 16.23 8.54 7.58
CA MET A 57 17.18 8.92 6.52
C MET A 57 18.15 7.80 6.13
N LYS A 58 18.21 6.68 6.87
CA LYS A 58 18.95 5.48 6.44
C LYS A 58 18.32 4.78 5.22
N MET A 59 17.12 5.18 4.81
CA MET A 59 16.55 4.67 3.56
C MET A 59 17.50 4.88 2.38
N GLY A 60 18.18 6.03 2.33
CA GLY A 60 19.18 6.33 1.29
C GLY A 60 20.38 5.38 1.35
N ASP A 61 20.91 5.10 2.56
CA ASP A 61 22.04 4.18 2.70
C ASP A 61 21.68 2.77 2.21
N ILE A 62 20.46 2.31 2.54
CA ILE A 62 19.96 1.02 2.08
C ILE A 62 19.78 1.03 0.55
N ALA A 63 19.09 2.02 -0.01
CA ALA A 63 18.85 2.13 -1.44
C ALA A 63 20.18 2.05 -2.22
N MET A 64 21.16 2.89 -1.89
CA MET A 64 22.45 2.89 -2.58
C MET A 64 23.27 1.61 -2.35
N SER A 65 23.14 0.98 -1.19
CA SER A 65 23.80 -0.32 -0.97
C SER A 65 23.24 -1.41 -1.90
N TYR A 66 21.99 -1.31 -2.27
CA TYR A 66 21.34 -2.22 -3.22
C TYR A 66 21.70 -1.89 -4.67
N VAL A 67 21.74 -0.62 -5.04
CA VAL A 67 22.27 -0.19 -6.36
C VAL A 67 23.69 -0.75 -6.60
N HIS A 68 24.60 -0.57 -5.63
CA HIS A 68 25.96 -1.13 -5.75
C HIS A 68 25.98 -2.65 -5.66
N GLY A 69 25.08 -3.24 -4.89
CA GLY A 69 25.02 -4.67 -4.66
C GLY A 69 24.58 -5.45 -5.89
N THR A 70 23.59 -4.97 -6.62
CA THR A 70 23.13 -5.61 -7.86
C THR A 70 24.22 -5.57 -8.92
N GLN A 71 24.94 -4.46 -9.06
CA GLN A 71 26.12 -4.35 -9.93
C GLN A 71 27.24 -5.32 -9.55
N ALA A 72 27.39 -5.64 -8.26
CA ALA A 72 28.44 -6.54 -7.78
C ALA A 72 28.05 -8.02 -7.84
N MET A 73 26.79 -8.34 -8.10
CA MET A 73 26.23 -9.68 -7.92
C MET A 73 26.91 -10.74 -8.79
N MET A 74 27.31 -10.41 -9.99
CA MET A 74 27.98 -11.30 -10.94
C MET A 74 29.51 -11.22 -10.85
N HIS A 75 30.06 -10.58 -9.83
CA HIS A 75 31.50 -10.43 -9.62
C HIS A 75 31.97 -11.11 -8.32
N ASP A 76 33.29 -11.29 -8.20
CA ASP A 76 33.93 -11.87 -6.99
C ASP A 76 33.64 -11.10 -5.68
N SER A 77 33.06 -9.87 -5.77
CA SER A 77 32.70 -9.01 -4.65
C SER A 77 31.29 -9.27 -4.08
N SER A 78 30.54 -10.21 -4.62
CA SER A 78 29.15 -10.51 -4.24
C SER A 78 28.93 -10.96 -2.79
N GLN A 79 29.97 -11.44 -2.10
CA GLN A 79 29.85 -11.96 -0.74
C GLN A 79 29.24 -10.94 0.24
N LEU A 80 29.74 -9.70 0.26
CA LEU A 80 29.26 -8.65 1.17
C LEU A 80 27.79 -8.30 0.87
N TRP A 81 27.44 -8.33 -0.39
CA TRP A 81 26.08 -8.12 -0.85
C TRP A 81 25.12 -9.21 -0.35
N PHE A 82 25.51 -10.47 -0.49
CA PHE A 82 24.70 -11.59 0.00
C PHE A 82 24.56 -11.61 1.52
N GLU A 83 25.60 -11.20 2.25
CA GLU A 83 25.53 -10.98 3.69
C GLU A 83 24.49 -9.90 4.04
N GLN A 84 24.44 -8.82 3.25
CA GLN A 84 23.47 -7.74 3.42
C GLN A 84 22.04 -8.23 3.13
N LEU A 85 21.80 -8.93 2.02
CA LEU A 85 20.51 -9.53 1.69
C LEU A 85 19.95 -10.41 2.81
N MET A 86 20.78 -11.32 3.32
CA MET A 86 20.40 -12.24 4.40
C MET A 86 20.07 -11.49 5.69
N LYS A 87 20.83 -10.46 6.00
CA LYS A 87 20.64 -9.62 7.19
C LYS A 87 19.34 -8.82 7.08
N ASP A 88 19.09 -8.16 5.97
CA ASP A 88 17.93 -7.27 5.79
C ASP A 88 16.62 -8.06 5.77
N GLY A 89 16.59 -9.19 5.10
CA GLY A 89 15.46 -10.12 5.16
C GLY A 89 15.32 -10.85 6.50
N HIS A 90 16.28 -10.65 7.44
CA HIS A 90 16.38 -11.42 8.68
C HIS A 90 16.31 -12.93 8.43
N LEU A 91 17.05 -13.37 7.40
CA LEU A 91 17.09 -14.73 6.89
C LEU A 91 18.28 -15.53 7.43
N GLY A 92 19.03 -14.98 8.40
CA GLY A 92 20.20 -15.59 9.01
C GLY A 92 21.49 -14.84 8.64
N SER A 93 22.62 -15.52 8.78
CA SER A 93 23.94 -15.04 8.33
C SER A 93 24.33 -15.78 7.05
N TYR A 94 24.87 -15.09 6.08
CA TYR A 94 25.50 -15.72 4.94
C TYR A 94 26.91 -16.13 5.31
N THR A 95 27.23 -17.40 5.11
CA THR A 95 28.61 -17.88 5.12
C THR A 95 28.84 -18.47 3.75
N GLN A 96 29.69 -17.84 2.95
CA GLN A 96 30.00 -18.38 1.64
C GLN A 96 30.45 -19.85 1.82
N ARG A 97 29.56 -20.75 1.49
CA ARG A 97 29.89 -22.16 1.43
C ARG A 97 30.57 -22.34 0.07
N TYR A 98 31.90 -22.24 0.09
CA TYR A 98 32.65 -22.60 -1.10
C TYR A 98 32.17 -23.99 -1.51
N LEU A 99 31.74 -24.12 -2.76
CA LEU A 99 31.37 -25.42 -3.33
C LEU A 99 32.65 -26.28 -3.56
N HIS A 100 33.54 -26.29 -2.54
CA HIS A 100 34.77 -27.08 -2.53
C HIS A 100 34.47 -28.59 -2.32
N ASP A 101 33.35 -28.90 -1.74
CA ASP A 101 32.85 -30.28 -1.62
C ASP A 101 32.09 -30.65 -2.90
N GLU A 102 32.76 -30.56 -4.04
CA GLU A 102 32.26 -31.04 -5.31
C GLU A 102 32.06 -32.56 -5.23
N LEU A 103 30.97 -33.05 -5.81
CA LEU A 103 30.81 -34.47 -6.00
C LEU A 103 31.98 -35.01 -6.88
N THR A 104 32.54 -36.10 -6.46
CA THR A 104 33.54 -36.78 -7.30
C THR A 104 32.92 -37.28 -8.61
N ALA A 105 33.71 -37.41 -9.66
CA ALA A 105 33.25 -37.93 -10.95
C ALA A 105 32.47 -39.27 -10.81
N GLY A 106 32.87 -40.14 -9.89
CA GLY A 106 32.19 -41.41 -9.63
C GLY A 106 30.83 -41.24 -8.93
N GLU A 107 30.68 -40.21 -8.08
CA GLU A 107 29.40 -39.89 -7.45
C GLU A 107 28.44 -39.27 -8.48
N ILE A 108 28.94 -38.38 -9.33
CA ILE A 108 28.17 -37.81 -10.44
C ILE A 108 27.70 -38.94 -11.38
N ASP A 109 28.61 -39.80 -11.84
CA ASP A 109 28.28 -40.91 -12.75
C ASP A 109 27.25 -41.86 -12.14
N LYS A 110 27.28 -42.08 -10.82
CA LYS A 110 26.29 -42.87 -10.12
C LYS A 110 24.90 -42.18 -10.11
N LEU A 111 24.84 -40.87 -9.91
CA LEU A 111 23.61 -40.11 -9.94
C LEU A 111 22.94 -40.05 -11.30
N ILE A 112 23.72 -39.93 -12.36
CA ILE A 112 23.25 -39.89 -13.76
C ILE A 112 23.28 -41.25 -14.46
N GLY A 113 23.52 -42.33 -13.71
CA GLY A 113 23.50 -43.72 -14.26
C GLY A 113 24.54 -43.99 -15.35
N HIS A 114 25.73 -43.42 -15.23
CA HIS A 114 26.82 -43.53 -16.22
C HIS A 114 26.47 -43.09 -17.64
N GLN A 115 25.49 -42.19 -17.77
CA GLN A 115 25.02 -41.76 -19.09
C GLN A 115 26.07 -40.95 -19.87
N LEU A 116 26.98 -40.26 -19.18
CA LEU A 116 28.09 -39.49 -19.81
C LEU A 116 29.13 -40.41 -20.50
N ASP A 117 29.22 -41.66 -20.10
CA ASP A 117 30.13 -42.61 -20.73
C ASP A 117 29.76 -42.96 -22.21
N ARG A 118 28.54 -42.56 -22.60
CA ARG A 118 28.06 -42.70 -23.98
C ARG A 118 28.45 -41.55 -24.89
N ILE A 119 28.99 -40.47 -24.34
CA ILE A 119 29.47 -39.31 -25.07
C ILE A 119 30.83 -39.67 -25.69
N THR A 120 30.93 -39.53 -27.01
CA THR A 120 32.15 -39.88 -27.77
C THR A 120 33.27 -38.89 -27.57
N ASN A 121 32.94 -37.62 -27.28
CA ASN A 121 33.90 -36.59 -26.94
C ASN A 121 34.25 -36.63 -25.44
N LEU A 122 35.45 -37.11 -25.13
CA LEU A 122 35.91 -37.25 -23.75
C LEU A 122 36.08 -35.87 -23.06
N THR A 123 36.44 -34.83 -23.80
CA THR A 123 36.59 -33.47 -23.28
C THR A 123 35.22 -32.94 -22.81
N THR A 124 34.20 -33.06 -23.64
CA THR A 124 32.81 -32.67 -23.28
C THR A 124 32.32 -33.42 -22.04
N ALA A 125 32.56 -34.72 -21.95
CA ALA A 125 32.16 -35.51 -20.79
C ALA A 125 32.85 -35.07 -19.48
N VAL A 126 34.14 -34.66 -19.57
CA VAL A 126 34.86 -34.10 -18.40
C VAL A 126 34.30 -32.73 -17.99
N LEU A 127 34.10 -31.84 -18.97
CA LEU A 127 33.53 -30.50 -18.71
C LEU A 127 32.13 -30.61 -18.11
N LEU A 128 31.28 -31.50 -18.62
CA LEU A 128 29.94 -31.74 -18.05
C LEU A 128 30.01 -32.23 -16.60
N ARG A 129 30.96 -33.10 -16.24
CA ARG A 129 31.12 -33.50 -14.83
C ARG A 129 31.56 -32.34 -13.95
N GLN A 130 32.48 -31.48 -14.45
CA GLN A 130 32.90 -30.29 -13.73
C GLN A 130 31.77 -29.28 -13.53
N TYR A 131 30.88 -29.13 -14.50
CA TYR A 131 29.71 -28.25 -14.44
C TYR A 131 28.62 -28.79 -13.52
N LEU A 132 28.29 -30.08 -13.66
CA LEU A 132 27.23 -30.72 -12.91
C LEU A 132 27.58 -31.00 -11.46
N GLY A 133 28.84 -31.14 -11.10
CA GLY A 133 29.26 -31.48 -9.74
C GLY A 133 28.74 -30.52 -8.66
N PRO A 134 29.05 -29.21 -8.76
CA PRO A 134 28.56 -28.22 -7.81
C PRO A 134 27.01 -28.14 -7.75
N ILE A 135 26.37 -28.18 -8.92
CA ILE A 135 24.89 -28.09 -9.01
C ILE A 135 24.25 -29.30 -8.32
N LEU A 136 24.68 -30.52 -8.63
CA LEU A 136 24.15 -31.74 -8.01
C LEU A 136 24.43 -31.78 -6.51
N TYR A 137 25.58 -31.25 -6.06
CA TYR A 137 25.87 -31.10 -4.63
C TYR A 137 24.84 -30.17 -3.95
N VAL A 138 24.61 -28.99 -4.49
CA VAL A 138 23.60 -28.05 -3.97
C VAL A 138 22.21 -28.69 -3.95
N ILE A 139 21.84 -29.42 -4.98
CA ILE A 139 20.57 -30.16 -5.04
C ILE A 139 20.42 -31.11 -3.86
N GLN A 140 21.45 -31.91 -3.53
CA GLN A 140 21.41 -32.84 -2.41
C GLN A 140 21.28 -32.14 -1.05
N GLN A 141 21.99 -31.03 -0.86
CA GLN A 141 21.94 -30.25 0.37
C GLN A 141 20.58 -29.56 0.51
N THR A 142 20.12 -28.96 -0.56
CA THR A 142 18.80 -28.30 -0.61
C THR A 142 17.67 -29.28 -0.34
N GLU A 143 17.68 -30.47 -0.93
CA GLU A 143 16.68 -31.50 -0.69
C GLU A 143 16.60 -31.90 0.78
N THR A 144 17.72 -32.00 1.46
CA THR A 144 17.77 -32.31 2.89
C THR A 144 17.17 -31.19 3.75
N SER A 145 17.50 -29.95 3.45
CA SER A 145 17.00 -28.77 4.18
C SER A 145 15.50 -28.55 3.93
N ARG A 146 15.06 -28.61 2.69
CA ARG A 146 13.64 -28.37 2.35
C ARG A 146 12.70 -29.45 2.84
N ASN A 147 13.14 -30.70 2.91
CA ASN A 147 12.33 -31.82 3.43
C ASN A 147 11.89 -31.62 4.89
N ARG A 148 12.57 -30.80 5.66
CA ARG A 148 12.13 -30.37 7.00
C ARG A 148 10.94 -29.41 6.92
N LEU A 149 10.98 -28.47 5.97
CA LEU A 149 9.92 -27.46 5.75
C LEU A 149 8.67 -28.11 5.16
N LEU A 150 8.82 -29.03 4.21
CA LEU A 150 7.71 -29.70 3.53
C LEU A 150 6.88 -30.61 4.45
N LYS A 151 7.36 -30.92 5.65
CA LYS A 151 6.58 -31.63 6.68
C LYS A 151 5.43 -30.79 7.24
N ASP A 152 5.53 -29.47 7.22
CA ASP A 152 4.41 -28.62 7.59
C ASP A 152 3.49 -28.35 6.40
N THR A 153 2.57 -29.29 6.18
CA THR A 153 1.61 -29.22 5.06
C THR A 153 0.75 -27.97 5.07
N MET A 154 0.54 -27.34 6.22
CA MET A 154 -0.18 -26.07 6.30
C MET A 154 0.62 -24.93 5.68
N LEU A 155 1.92 -24.83 5.99
CA LEU A 155 2.78 -23.81 5.36
C LEU A 155 2.83 -24.00 3.85
N VAL A 156 3.11 -25.22 3.41
CA VAL A 156 3.21 -25.57 1.98
C VAL A 156 1.92 -25.27 1.23
N ASN A 157 0.76 -25.55 1.83
CA ASN A 157 -0.52 -25.36 1.15
C ASN A 157 -1.01 -23.92 1.13
N GLN A 158 -0.51 -23.04 2.00
CA GLN A 158 -1.03 -21.70 2.19
C GLN A 158 -0.05 -20.58 1.86
N ALA A 159 1.22 -20.89 1.58
CA ALA A 159 2.25 -19.89 1.39
C ALA A 159 1.98 -18.95 0.21
N ASP A 160 1.49 -19.48 -0.89
CA ASP A 160 1.12 -18.72 -2.09
C ASP A 160 -0.23 -18.01 -1.96
N SER A 161 -1.20 -18.65 -1.33
CA SER A 161 -2.57 -18.14 -1.24
C SER A 161 -2.78 -17.12 -0.12
N LEU A 162 -1.90 -17.06 0.88
CA LEU A 162 -2.07 -16.14 1.99
C LEU A 162 -1.99 -14.67 1.56
N LEU A 163 -1.13 -14.35 0.60
CA LEU A 163 -1.01 -13.00 0.06
C LEU A 163 -2.25 -12.55 -0.72
N MET A 164 -2.99 -13.53 -1.28
CA MET A 164 -4.23 -13.28 -2.00
C MET A 164 -5.45 -13.07 -1.08
N LEU A 165 -5.35 -13.42 0.20
CA LEU A 165 -6.46 -13.25 1.17
C LEU A 165 -6.73 -11.78 1.54
N SER A 166 -5.82 -10.87 1.24
CA SER A 166 -6.05 -9.43 1.40
C SER A 166 -6.93 -8.83 0.30
N GLN A 167 -7.19 -9.59 -0.76
CA GLN A 167 -7.95 -9.14 -1.91
C GLN A 167 -9.44 -9.31 -1.65
N GLU A 168 -10.13 -8.20 -1.54
CA GLU A 168 -11.56 -8.16 -1.36
C GLU A 168 -12.25 -8.38 -2.72
N SER A 169 -13.09 -9.38 -2.83
CA SER A 169 -13.81 -9.68 -4.07
C SER A 169 -15.06 -8.81 -4.21
N GLU A 170 -15.23 -8.13 -5.33
CA GLU A 170 -16.43 -7.38 -5.68
C GLU A 170 -17.72 -8.21 -5.63
N THR A 171 -17.59 -9.52 -5.84
CA THR A 171 -18.72 -10.44 -5.84
C THR A 171 -19.24 -10.77 -4.45
N LEU A 172 -18.46 -10.43 -3.41
CA LEU A 172 -18.86 -10.68 -2.03
C LEU A 172 -19.78 -9.57 -1.51
N SER A 173 -20.85 -9.94 -0.85
CA SER A 173 -21.58 -8.99 -0.02
C SER A 173 -20.67 -8.48 1.10
N LEU A 174 -20.92 -7.25 1.57
CA LEU A 174 -20.14 -6.65 2.67
C LEU A 174 -20.03 -7.57 3.90
N TYR A 175 -21.05 -8.39 4.13
CA TYR A 175 -21.06 -9.37 5.18
C TYR A 175 -20.18 -10.60 4.89
N ALA A 176 -20.19 -11.08 3.64
CA ALA A 176 -19.28 -12.15 3.22
C ALA A 176 -17.81 -11.69 3.24
N MET A 177 -17.55 -10.42 2.93
CA MET A 177 -16.25 -9.80 3.08
C MET A 177 -15.80 -9.78 4.55
N LYS A 178 -16.69 -9.38 5.48
CA LYS A 178 -16.37 -9.40 6.91
C LYS A 178 -16.08 -10.82 7.42
N GLN A 179 -16.83 -11.80 6.95
CA GLN A 179 -16.58 -13.20 7.29
C GLN A 179 -15.24 -13.69 6.70
N SER A 180 -14.95 -13.36 5.45
CA SER A 180 -13.67 -13.65 4.79
C SER A 180 -12.50 -13.02 5.56
N GLU A 181 -12.65 -11.77 6.01
CA GLU A 181 -11.68 -11.08 6.86
C GLU A 181 -11.42 -11.86 8.17
N ILE A 182 -12.47 -12.30 8.86
CA ILE A 182 -12.33 -13.06 10.12
C ILE A 182 -11.63 -14.40 9.87
N GLU A 183 -12.03 -15.15 8.85
CA GLU A 183 -11.42 -16.42 8.48
C GLU A 183 -9.98 -16.25 8.01
N GLY A 184 -9.71 -15.26 7.17
CA GLY A 184 -8.39 -14.88 6.70
C GLY A 184 -7.46 -14.47 7.85
N MET A 185 -7.97 -13.68 8.81
CA MET A 185 -7.22 -13.30 10.00
C MET A 185 -6.87 -14.51 10.88
N ALA A 186 -7.79 -15.45 11.05
CA ALA A 186 -7.54 -16.68 11.81
C ALA A 186 -6.53 -17.60 11.12
N LEU A 187 -6.59 -17.69 9.80
CA LEU A 187 -5.64 -18.44 8.98
C LEU A 187 -4.24 -17.80 9.06
N ALA A 188 -4.16 -16.48 8.87
CA ALA A 188 -2.91 -15.75 8.95
C ALA A 188 -2.23 -15.90 10.32
N LYS A 189 -2.96 -15.77 11.42
CA LYS A 189 -2.41 -16.00 12.77
C LYS A 189 -1.81 -17.41 12.92
N ARG A 190 -2.49 -18.44 12.41
CA ARG A 190 -1.97 -19.80 12.44
C ARG A 190 -0.73 -19.97 11.57
N PHE A 191 -0.75 -19.40 10.35
CA PHE A 191 0.36 -19.46 9.42
C PHE A 191 1.59 -18.78 10.00
N PHE A 192 1.49 -17.49 10.35
CA PHE A 192 2.62 -16.72 10.85
C PHE A 192 3.14 -17.23 12.20
N SER A 193 2.32 -17.90 13.01
CA SER A 193 2.83 -18.54 14.24
C SER A 193 3.83 -19.67 13.96
N ARG A 194 3.72 -20.36 12.82
CA ARG A 194 4.55 -21.49 12.39
C ARG A 194 5.66 -21.11 11.45
N ALA A 195 5.42 -20.12 10.57
CA ALA A 195 6.35 -19.75 9.54
C ALA A 195 7.75 -19.42 10.09
N GLN A 196 8.76 -19.97 9.45
CA GLN A 196 10.18 -19.75 9.70
C GLN A 196 10.90 -19.60 8.37
N SER A 197 11.94 -18.78 8.35
CA SER A 197 12.74 -18.57 7.15
C SER A 197 13.59 -19.81 6.83
N PRO A 198 13.72 -20.19 5.56
CA PRO A 198 14.50 -21.32 5.11
C PRO A 198 15.98 -20.95 4.93
N ASN A 199 16.64 -20.49 5.98
CA ASN A 199 17.96 -19.89 5.92
C ASN A 199 19.01 -20.72 5.16
N GLU A 200 19.13 -22.02 5.51
CA GLU A 200 20.09 -22.92 4.84
C GLU A 200 19.82 -23.04 3.31
N LEU A 201 18.55 -23.10 2.93
CA LEU A 201 18.15 -23.22 1.53
C LEU A 201 18.54 -21.97 0.75
N ILE A 202 18.25 -20.79 1.33
CA ILE A 202 18.60 -19.50 0.72
C ILE A 202 20.13 -19.36 0.62
N GLU A 203 20.88 -19.74 1.66
CA GLU A 203 22.32 -19.73 1.66
C GLU A 203 22.94 -20.61 0.54
N TYR A 204 22.39 -21.80 0.32
CA TYR A 204 22.79 -22.65 -0.81
C TYR A 204 22.48 -22.00 -2.17
N GLY A 205 21.32 -21.37 -2.32
CA GLY A 205 20.96 -20.68 -3.54
C GLY A 205 21.87 -19.50 -3.84
N LEU A 206 22.13 -18.64 -2.85
CA LEU A 206 23.10 -17.54 -3.00
C LEU A 206 24.51 -18.04 -3.31
N SER A 207 24.91 -19.17 -2.71
CA SER A 207 26.22 -19.78 -3.01
C SER A 207 26.31 -20.33 -4.43
N LEU A 208 25.19 -20.81 -4.98
CA LEU A 208 25.12 -21.24 -6.37
C LEU A 208 25.21 -20.04 -7.32
N ILE A 209 24.49 -18.95 -7.03
CA ILE A 209 24.58 -17.69 -7.77
C ILE A 209 26.00 -17.12 -7.70
N ALA A 210 26.62 -17.08 -6.51
CA ALA A 210 28.02 -16.64 -6.34
C ALA A 210 29.03 -17.49 -7.13
N SER A 211 28.70 -18.73 -7.40
CA SER A 211 29.56 -19.63 -8.19
C SER A 211 29.33 -19.48 -9.69
N HIS A 212 28.37 -18.67 -10.09
CA HIS A 212 27.95 -18.52 -11.47
C HIS A 212 29.10 -18.15 -12.42
N PRO A 213 30.00 -17.18 -12.14
CA PRO A 213 31.08 -16.83 -13.07
C PRO A 213 32.01 -18.01 -13.40
N LYS A 214 32.28 -18.85 -12.40
CA LYS A 214 33.09 -20.08 -12.60
C LYS A 214 32.31 -21.13 -13.40
N LEU A 215 31.04 -21.35 -13.05
CA LEU A 215 30.16 -22.30 -13.74
C LEU A 215 29.95 -21.85 -15.19
N PHE A 216 29.74 -20.57 -15.40
CA PHE A 216 29.56 -19.98 -16.71
C PHE A 216 30.78 -20.22 -17.61
N SER A 217 32.00 -19.95 -17.13
CA SER A 217 33.23 -20.24 -17.90
C SER A 217 33.38 -21.72 -18.28
N ILE A 218 32.81 -22.64 -17.50
CA ILE A 218 32.78 -24.07 -17.87
C ILE A 218 31.68 -24.31 -18.91
N ALA A 219 30.51 -23.68 -18.76
CA ALA A 219 29.40 -23.79 -19.70
C ALA A 219 29.77 -23.26 -21.11
N GLU A 220 30.48 -22.13 -21.20
CA GLU A 220 31.02 -21.64 -22.48
C GLU A 220 31.95 -22.66 -23.16
N LYS A 221 32.82 -23.31 -22.41
CA LYS A 221 33.67 -24.38 -22.95
C LYS A 221 32.86 -25.60 -23.40
N ILE A 222 31.77 -25.90 -22.66
CA ILE A 222 30.83 -26.96 -23.08
C ILE A 222 30.18 -26.54 -24.39
N ARG A 223 29.71 -25.32 -24.54
CA ARG A 223 29.13 -24.77 -25.75
C ARG A 223 30.08 -24.93 -26.95
N GLU A 224 31.32 -24.48 -26.79
CA GLU A 224 32.35 -24.55 -27.87
C GLU A 224 32.68 -25.98 -28.31
N GLU A 225 32.76 -26.91 -27.36
CA GLU A 225 33.12 -28.32 -27.66
C GLU A 225 31.89 -29.12 -28.13
N TYR A 226 30.70 -28.85 -27.51
CA TYR A 226 29.48 -29.58 -27.80
C TYR A 226 28.82 -29.20 -29.12
N ALA A 227 28.95 -27.95 -29.56
CA ALA A 227 28.46 -27.48 -30.84
C ALA A 227 28.98 -28.32 -32.03
N LYS A 228 30.06 -29.07 -31.83
CA LYS A 228 30.64 -29.99 -32.82
C LYS A 228 29.90 -31.32 -32.92
N GLU A 229 29.11 -31.72 -31.93
CA GLU A 229 28.40 -33.02 -31.86
C GLU A 229 26.93 -32.94 -32.29
N LEU A 230 26.32 -31.78 -32.27
CA LEU A 230 24.99 -31.41 -32.82
C LEU A 230 23.79 -32.28 -32.40
N LYS A 231 23.81 -32.98 -31.26
CA LYS A 231 22.67 -33.82 -30.78
C LYS A 231 22.24 -33.43 -29.37
N PRO A 232 20.97 -33.06 -29.19
CA PRO A 232 20.47 -32.82 -27.87
C PRO A 232 20.69 -34.02 -26.92
N LEU A 233 21.08 -33.72 -25.67
CA LEU A 233 21.35 -34.73 -24.66
C LEU A 233 20.36 -34.60 -23.50
N ARG A 234 19.77 -35.72 -23.08
CA ARG A 234 18.95 -35.79 -21.89
C ARG A 234 19.53 -36.79 -20.90
N LEU A 235 19.77 -36.31 -19.66
CA LEU A 235 20.29 -37.12 -18.55
C LEU A 235 19.20 -37.22 -17.47
N ASN A 236 18.89 -38.43 -17.03
CA ASN A 236 17.94 -38.64 -15.94
C ASN A 236 18.68 -38.78 -14.61
N THR A 237 18.23 -38.06 -13.60
CA THR A 237 18.74 -38.14 -12.24
C THR A 237 17.60 -38.52 -11.28
N PRO A 238 17.91 -38.94 -10.04
CA PRO A 238 16.87 -39.12 -9.00
C PRO A 238 16.06 -37.85 -8.69
N TYR A 239 16.58 -36.67 -9.04
CA TYR A 239 15.99 -35.36 -8.74
C TYR A 239 15.21 -34.75 -9.91
N GLY A 240 15.37 -35.29 -11.10
CA GLY A 240 14.76 -34.77 -12.31
C GLY A 240 15.63 -34.93 -13.57
N THR A 241 15.15 -34.41 -14.69
CA THR A 241 15.82 -34.47 -15.98
C THR A 241 16.72 -33.27 -16.18
N ILE A 242 17.94 -33.51 -16.66
CA ILE A 242 18.86 -32.49 -17.16
C ILE A 242 18.79 -32.56 -18.69
N ALA A 243 18.64 -31.41 -19.35
CA ALA A 243 18.71 -31.30 -20.81
C ALA A 243 19.87 -30.42 -21.21
N ILE A 244 20.56 -30.82 -22.27
CA ILE A 244 21.57 -30.00 -22.97
C ILE A 244 21.12 -29.93 -24.40
N GLY A 245 20.91 -28.73 -24.89
CA GLY A 245 20.38 -28.45 -26.24
C GLY A 245 21.40 -28.62 -27.34
N SER A 246 21.02 -28.28 -28.54
CA SER A 246 21.89 -28.23 -29.73
C SER A 246 22.23 -26.74 -30.04
N SER A 247 22.90 -26.49 -31.14
CA SER A 247 23.08 -25.13 -31.67
C SER A 247 21.98 -24.69 -32.63
N GLY A 248 20.85 -25.35 -32.65
CA GLY A 248 19.68 -25.03 -33.48
C GLY A 248 18.45 -25.04 -32.66
N ASN A 249 17.34 -24.57 -33.21
CA ASN A 249 16.07 -24.38 -32.51
C ASN A 249 15.56 -25.67 -31.85
N ASP A 250 15.57 -25.68 -30.54
CA ASP A 250 15.14 -26.80 -29.71
C ASP A 250 13.74 -26.52 -29.05
N VAL A 251 13.11 -27.57 -28.56
CA VAL A 251 11.85 -27.46 -27.82
C VAL A 251 11.93 -28.22 -26.50
N TYR A 252 11.84 -27.50 -25.39
CA TYR A 252 11.85 -28.03 -24.04
C TYR A 252 10.43 -28.12 -23.49
N GLU A 253 9.78 -29.25 -23.63
CA GLU A 253 8.44 -29.46 -23.13
C GLU A 253 8.45 -30.26 -21.82
N GLY A 254 7.87 -29.71 -20.76
CA GLY A 254 7.75 -30.36 -19.48
C GLY A 254 8.41 -29.60 -18.33
N ASN A 255 8.96 -30.32 -17.36
CA ASN A 255 9.69 -29.74 -16.23
C ASN A 255 11.08 -30.36 -16.16
N PHE A 256 12.08 -29.53 -15.89
CA PHE A 256 13.48 -29.90 -15.89
C PHE A 256 14.17 -29.47 -14.58
N LEU A 257 15.18 -30.19 -14.21
CA LEU A 257 16.08 -29.83 -13.13
C LEU A 257 17.10 -28.77 -13.60
N LEU A 258 17.61 -28.99 -14.81
CA LEU A 258 18.55 -28.11 -15.48
C LEU A 258 18.33 -28.18 -16.99
N ILE A 259 18.31 -27.02 -17.63
CA ILE A 259 18.48 -26.89 -19.09
C ILE A 259 19.74 -26.07 -19.33
N LEU A 260 20.58 -26.49 -20.24
CA LEU A 260 21.71 -25.77 -20.77
C LEU A 260 21.59 -25.74 -22.29
N ASP A 261 21.23 -24.59 -22.85
CA ASP A 261 21.12 -24.41 -24.31
C ASP A 261 22.29 -23.60 -24.84
N PRO A 262 23.01 -24.13 -25.86
CA PRO A 262 24.14 -23.43 -26.42
C PRO A 262 23.77 -22.32 -27.42
N ALA A 263 22.68 -22.41 -28.13
CA ALA A 263 22.20 -21.41 -29.10
C ALA A 263 20.94 -21.89 -29.81
N GLY A 264 20.16 -20.99 -30.33
CA GLY A 264 19.01 -21.30 -31.19
C GLY A 264 17.92 -20.28 -30.94
N ASN A 265 16.82 -20.33 -31.68
CA ASN A 265 15.60 -19.64 -31.30
C ASN A 265 14.67 -20.70 -30.72
N ASP A 266 14.65 -20.82 -29.40
CA ASP A 266 14.14 -21.99 -28.70
C ASP A 266 12.76 -21.80 -28.13
N VAL A 267 12.13 -22.89 -27.72
CA VAL A 267 10.84 -22.82 -27.02
C VAL A 267 10.90 -23.59 -25.71
N TYR A 268 10.84 -22.87 -24.61
CA TYR A 268 10.78 -23.40 -23.26
C TYR A 268 9.34 -23.50 -22.79
N ALA A 269 8.69 -24.65 -23.07
CA ALA A 269 7.31 -24.92 -22.66
C ALA A 269 7.26 -25.61 -21.28
N ILE A 270 7.52 -24.85 -20.21
CA ILE A 270 7.63 -25.33 -18.85
C ILE A 270 6.24 -25.38 -18.20
N LYS A 271 5.73 -26.58 -17.90
CA LYS A 271 4.36 -26.74 -17.38
C LYS A 271 4.13 -26.08 -16.04
N GLY A 272 5.11 -26.15 -15.15
CA GLY A 272 5.00 -25.58 -13.81
C GLY A 272 3.90 -26.20 -12.95
N GLY A 273 3.42 -25.41 -12.01
CA GLY A 273 2.42 -25.78 -11.01
C GLY A 273 3.02 -26.19 -9.68
N LYS A 274 2.28 -25.94 -8.61
CA LYS A 274 2.71 -26.13 -7.23
C LYS A 274 3.31 -27.51 -6.91
N GLN A 275 2.68 -28.57 -7.39
CA GLN A 275 3.17 -29.94 -7.14
C GLN A 275 4.51 -30.17 -7.83
N GLN A 276 4.69 -29.67 -9.04
CA GLN A 276 5.93 -29.78 -9.80
C GLN A 276 7.04 -28.99 -9.11
N ALA A 277 6.79 -27.74 -8.71
CA ALA A 277 7.75 -26.94 -7.97
C ALA A 277 8.21 -27.63 -6.67
N LEU A 278 7.28 -28.31 -6.00
CA LEU A 278 7.61 -29.10 -4.81
C LEU A 278 8.37 -30.42 -5.10
N GLN A 279 8.42 -30.88 -6.34
CA GLN A 279 9.25 -32.03 -6.73
C GLN A 279 10.73 -31.65 -6.95
N TYR A 280 10.97 -30.45 -7.48
CA TYR A 280 12.32 -30.01 -7.86
C TYR A 280 12.92 -29.12 -6.78
N PRO A 281 13.99 -29.54 -6.09
CA PRO A 281 14.70 -28.69 -5.13
C PRO A 281 15.42 -27.51 -5.78
N VAL A 282 15.86 -27.69 -7.03
CA VAL A 282 16.47 -26.67 -7.87
C VAL A 282 15.86 -26.79 -9.26
N GLN A 283 15.58 -25.66 -9.89
CA GLN A 283 15.24 -25.52 -11.29
C GLN A 283 16.18 -24.50 -11.90
N CYS A 284 16.91 -24.87 -12.93
CA CYS A 284 17.90 -23.99 -13.53
C CYS A 284 17.78 -24.03 -15.06
N ILE A 285 17.75 -22.87 -15.70
CA ILE A 285 17.80 -22.69 -17.14
C ILE A 285 18.96 -21.74 -17.43
N ILE A 286 19.81 -22.12 -18.37
CA ILE A 286 20.85 -21.26 -18.90
C ILE A 286 20.78 -21.34 -20.41
N ASP A 287 20.51 -20.21 -21.05
CA ASP A 287 20.55 -20.02 -22.49
C ASP A 287 21.70 -19.09 -22.88
N PHE A 288 22.33 -19.37 -23.98
CA PHE A 288 23.44 -18.58 -24.44
C PHE A 288 23.11 -17.63 -25.58
N SER A 289 22.13 -17.90 -26.39
CA SER A 289 21.72 -16.96 -27.45
C SER A 289 20.54 -17.45 -28.27
N GLY A 290 19.68 -16.55 -28.62
CA GLY A 290 18.56 -16.78 -29.53
C GLY A 290 17.48 -15.73 -29.33
N ASP A 291 16.50 -15.64 -30.20
CA ASP A 291 15.25 -14.95 -29.90
C ASP A 291 14.29 -16.02 -29.42
N ASP A 292 14.14 -16.14 -28.09
CA ASP A 292 13.55 -17.29 -27.45
C ASP A 292 12.12 -17.09 -26.97
N GLN A 293 11.45 -18.17 -26.65
CA GLN A 293 10.11 -18.14 -26.11
C GLN A 293 10.00 -18.94 -24.81
N TYR A 294 10.04 -18.25 -23.70
CA TYR A 294 9.84 -18.82 -22.38
C TYR A 294 8.36 -18.83 -22.00
N ARG A 295 7.71 -19.99 -22.13
CA ARG A 295 6.30 -20.20 -21.81
C ARG A 295 6.17 -21.02 -20.54
N GLY A 296 6.06 -20.33 -19.41
CA GLY A 296 5.94 -20.92 -18.09
C GLY A 296 4.51 -20.96 -17.57
N GLY A 297 4.17 -22.00 -16.83
CA GLY A 297 3.02 -21.98 -15.94
C GLY A 297 3.35 -21.29 -14.60
N ASP A 298 2.53 -21.52 -13.59
CA ASP A 298 2.82 -21.04 -12.23
C ASP A 298 4.07 -21.72 -11.66
N PHE A 299 4.84 -21.01 -10.83
CA PHE A 299 6.03 -21.49 -10.14
C PHE A 299 7.18 -21.90 -11.08
N THR A 300 7.43 -21.09 -12.10
CA THR A 300 8.45 -21.40 -13.14
C THR A 300 9.35 -20.20 -13.44
N LEU A 301 10.24 -20.37 -14.41
CA LEU A 301 11.11 -19.35 -15.01
C LEU A 301 11.88 -18.56 -13.93
N GLY A 302 12.87 -19.24 -13.33
CA GLY A 302 13.69 -18.66 -12.27
C GLY A 302 13.02 -18.59 -10.89
N ALA A 303 11.84 -19.17 -10.70
CA ALA A 303 11.14 -19.12 -9.41
C ALA A 303 11.60 -20.20 -8.42
N GLY A 304 11.82 -19.81 -7.17
CA GLY A 304 12.16 -20.70 -6.07
C GLY A 304 11.01 -20.83 -5.06
N TYR A 305 10.17 -21.86 -5.19
CA TYR A 305 9.11 -22.18 -4.25
C TYR A 305 9.51 -23.34 -3.34
N PHE A 306 9.82 -23.05 -2.08
CA PHE A 306 10.48 -24.00 -1.18
C PHE A 306 11.71 -24.65 -1.85
N GLY A 307 12.43 -23.88 -2.65
CA GLY A 307 13.51 -24.37 -3.50
C GLY A 307 14.36 -23.21 -4.04
N ILE A 308 15.16 -23.54 -5.03
CA ILE A 308 16.03 -22.61 -5.76
C ILE A 308 15.58 -22.59 -7.22
N GLY A 309 15.27 -21.40 -7.75
CA GLY A 309 15.01 -21.18 -9.16
C GLY A 309 16.06 -20.25 -9.77
N ILE A 310 16.62 -20.62 -10.92
CA ILE A 310 17.58 -19.81 -11.68
C ILE A 310 17.19 -19.85 -13.15
N LEU A 311 17.10 -18.70 -13.77
CA LEU A 311 17.08 -18.53 -15.21
C LEU A 311 18.13 -17.50 -15.56
N HIS A 312 19.00 -17.82 -16.48
CA HIS A 312 19.99 -16.91 -17.03
C HIS A 312 19.94 -17.00 -18.55
N ASP A 313 19.60 -15.90 -19.20
CA ASP A 313 19.66 -15.67 -20.62
C ASP A 313 20.79 -14.69 -20.94
N LEU A 314 21.50 -14.89 -22.05
CA LEU A 314 22.65 -14.09 -22.36
C LEU A 314 22.49 -13.18 -23.59
N ASP A 315 21.65 -13.54 -24.55
CA ASP A 315 21.54 -12.75 -25.79
C ASP A 315 20.29 -13.13 -26.59
N GLY A 316 19.42 -12.21 -26.81
CA GLY A 316 18.23 -12.45 -27.63
C GLY A 316 17.25 -11.29 -27.54
N ASN A 317 16.15 -11.37 -28.30
CA ASN A 317 14.97 -10.55 -28.03
C ASN A 317 13.85 -11.50 -27.64
N ASP A 318 13.63 -11.64 -26.37
CA ASP A 318 12.97 -12.78 -25.80
C ASP A 318 11.53 -12.51 -25.37
N ILE A 319 10.75 -13.55 -25.27
CA ILE A 319 9.37 -13.46 -24.80
C ILE A 319 9.19 -14.37 -23.59
N TYR A 320 9.08 -13.76 -22.43
CA TYR A 320 8.80 -14.42 -21.17
C TYR A 320 7.31 -14.32 -20.84
N SER A 321 6.61 -15.43 -20.85
CA SER A 321 5.19 -15.49 -20.48
C SER A 321 4.97 -16.53 -19.39
N ALA A 322 4.54 -16.11 -18.21
CA ALA A 322 4.41 -16.99 -17.06
C ALA A 322 3.14 -16.74 -16.23
N GLY A 323 2.84 -17.69 -15.34
CA GLY A 323 1.74 -17.58 -14.40
C GLY A 323 2.12 -16.89 -13.08
N ASP A 324 1.47 -17.31 -11.99
CA ASP A 324 1.76 -16.84 -10.64
C ASP A 324 3.10 -17.38 -10.12
N VAL A 325 3.77 -16.63 -9.25
CA VAL A 325 5.02 -17.02 -8.59
C VAL A 325 6.08 -17.44 -9.60
N SER A 326 6.47 -16.51 -10.47
CA SER A 326 7.38 -16.78 -11.58
C SER A 326 8.38 -15.64 -11.77
N LEU A 327 9.23 -15.73 -12.79
CA LEU A 327 10.17 -14.69 -13.18
C LEU A 327 10.99 -14.16 -11.97
N GLY A 328 11.86 -15.04 -11.45
CA GLY A 328 12.76 -14.69 -10.36
C GLY A 328 12.09 -14.57 -8.98
N ALA A 329 10.88 -15.09 -8.77
CA ALA A 329 10.21 -15.02 -7.47
C ALA A 329 10.75 -16.02 -6.46
N GLY A 330 10.93 -15.59 -5.19
CA GLY A 330 11.39 -16.43 -4.07
C GLY A 330 10.38 -16.53 -2.93
N ILE A 331 9.67 -17.67 -2.83
CA ILE A 331 8.73 -17.93 -1.74
C ILE A 331 9.23 -19.10 -0.91
N PHE A 332 9.59 -18.87 0.35
CA PHE A 332 10.31 -19.84 1.18
C PHE A 332 11.49 -20.45 0.43
N GLY A 333 12.17 -19.63 -0.37
CA GLY A 333 13.24 -20.04 -1.25
C GLY A 333 13.96 -18.85 -1.85
N ILE A 334 14.70 -19.09 -2.91
CA ILE A 334 15.33 -18.03 -3.70
C ILE A 334 14.99 -18.21 -5.17
N GLY A 335 14.52 -17.13 -5.81
CA GLY A 335 14.35 -17.03 -7.25
C GLY A 335 15.32 -16.02 -7.83
N PHE A 336 15.87 -16.35 -8.98
CA PHE A 336 16.78 -15.51 -9.72
C PHE A 336 16.52 -15.63 -11.22
N LEU A 337 16.26 -14.51 -11.86
CA LEU A 337 16.24 -14.34 -13.31
C LEU A 337 17.26 -13.29 -13.66
N HIS A 338 18.11 -13.58 -14.62
CA HIS A 338 19.09 -12.67 -15.17
C HIS A 338 19.05 -12.73 -16.69
N ASP A 339 18.86 -11.59 -17.32
CA ASP A 339 18.93 -11.37 -18.75
C ASP A 339 20.12 -10.41 -19.03
N GLU A 340 20.97 -10.75 -20.00
CA GLU A 340 22.15 -9.92 -20.28
C GLU A 340 21.91 -8.95 -21.44
N SER A 341 21.03 -9.28 -22.39
CA SER A 341 20.81 -8.38 -23.52
C SER A 341 19.63 -8.75 -24.39
N GLY A 342 18.90 -7.76 -24.81
CA GLY A 342 17.79 -7.94 -25.72
C GLY A 342 16.83 -6.78 -25.69
N ALA A 343 15.76 -6.87 -26.44
CA ALA A 343 14.58 -6.03 -26.24
C ALA A 343 13.42 -6.97 -25.92
N ASP A 344 13.18 -7.14 -24.63
CA ASP A 344 12.49 -8.27 -24.07
C ASP A 344 11.07 -7.97 -23.63
N MET A 345 10.27 -9.02 -23.56
CA MET A 345 8.89 -8.90 -23.11
C MET A 345 8.61 -9.84 -21.95
N TYR A 346 8.48 -9.30 -20.76
CA TYR A 346 8.14 -10.03 -19.55
C TYR A 346 6.66 -9.88 -19.19
N SER A 347 5.89 -10.95 -19.29
CA SER A 347 4.45 -10.95 -18.97
C SER A 347 4.12 -12.04 -17.97
N SER A 348 3.48 -11.65 -16.85
CA SER A 348 3.14 -12.59 -15.78
C SER A 348 1.94 -12.12 -14.93
N ASN A 349 1.49 -12.96 -14.00
CA ASN A 349 0.32 -12.65 -13.20
C ASN A 349 0.69 -11.97 -11.87
N THR A 350 0.78 -12.76 -10.78
CA THR A 350 0.98 -12.22 -9.43
C THR A 350 2.18 -12.86 -8.73
N GLN A 351 2.79 -12.13 -7.79
CA GLN A 351 3.97 -12.56 -7.03
C GLN A 351 5.14 -12.94 -7.95
N THR A 352 5.45 -12.05 -8.87
CA THR A 352 6.38 -12.30 -9.97
C THR A 352 7.42 -11.19 -10.09
N GLN A 353 8.34 -11.34 -11.06
CA GLN A 353 9.33 -10.31 -11.41
C GLN A 353 10.06 -9.80 -10.15
N GLY A 354 10.84 -10.71 -9.55
CA GLY A 354 11.63 -10.40 -8.37
C GLY A 354 10.83 -10.31 -7.06
N ALA A 355 9.73 -11.05 -6.92
CA ALA A 355 8.92 -11.02 -5.70
C ALA A 355 9.49 -11.90 -4.58
N GLY A 356 9.48 -11.42 -3.30
CA GLY A 356 9.98 -12.15 -2.14
C GLY A 356 8.97 -12.32 -0.99
N PHE A 357 8.87 -13.56 -0.44
CA PHE A 357 8.08 -13.86 0.75
C PHE A 357 8.73 -14.97 1.57
N PHE A 358 9.20 -14.70 2.78
CA PHE A 358 10.10 -15.57 3.55
C PHE A 358 11.27 -16.09 2.71
N GLY A 359 11.69 -15.32 1.73
CA GLY A 359 12.65 -15.69 0.72
C GLY A 359 13.19 -14.48 -0.01
N ILE A 360 13.99 -14.72 -1.04
CA ILE A 360 14.59 -13.68 -1.86
C ILE A 360 14.15 -13.88 -3.31
N GLY A 361 13.57 -12.85 -3.92
CA GLY A 361 13.30 -12.81 -5.35
C GLY A 361 14.15 -11.74 -6.00
N ILE A 362 14.82 -12.09 -7.10
CA ILE A 362 15.67 -11.18 -7.86
C ILE A 362 15.36 -11.37 -9.34
N MET A 363 15.15 -10.26 -10.01
CA MET A 363 15.14 -10.14 -11.46
C MET A 363 16.11 -9.05 -11.85
N GLN A 364 16.99 -9.35 -12.79
CA GLN A 364 18.02 -8.45 -13.30
C GLN A 364 18.04 -8.49 -14.79
N ASP A 365 18.01 -7.31 -15.42
CA ASP A 365 18.19 -7.08 -16.83
C ASP A 365 19.38 -6.14 -17.02
N GLU A 366 20.23 -6.43 -18.00
CA GLU A 366 21.44 -5.62 -18.24
C GLU A 366 21.24 -4.59 -19.34
N SER A 367 20.43 -4.90 -20.34
CA SER A 367 20.24 -3.95 -21.45
C SER A 367 19.14 -4.33 -22.41
N GLY A 368 18.31 -3.37 -22.73
CA GLY A 368 17.24 -3.56 -23.71
C GLY A 368 16.40 -2.31 -23.88
N ASN A 369 15.23 -2.46 -24.50
CA ASN A 369 14.11 -1.58 -24.32
C ASN A 369 12.93 -2.48 -24.01
N ASP A 370 12.67 -2.68 -22.74
CA ASP A 370 11.98 -3.84 -22.24
C ASP A 370 10.56 -3.53 -21.80
N MET A 371 9.73 -4.57 -21.82
CA MET A 371 8.36 -4.43 -21.33
C MET A 371 8.09 -5.40 -20.18
N TYR A 372 7.95 -4.86 -19.01
CA TYR A 372 7.58 -5.55 -17.78
C TYR A 372 6.08 -5.42 -17.53
N ALA A 373 5.31 -6.47 -17.74
CA ALA A 373 3.86 -6.46 -17.56
C ALA A 373 3.42 -7.46 -16.50
N ILE A 374 2.67 -7.00 -15.50
CA ILE A 374 2.12 -7.84 -14.43
C ILE A 374 0.65 -7.51 -14.13
N GLN A 375 0.00 -8.41 -13.40
CA GLN A 375 -1.30 -8.11 -12.80
C GLN A 375 -1.15 -7.41 -11.44
N ALA A 376 -0.39 -7.97 -10.49
CA ALA A 376 -0.17 -7.37 -9.17
C ALA A 376 0.96 -8.08 -8.41
N HIS A 377 1.42 -7.48 -7.31
CA HIS A 377 2.41 -8.08 -6.41
C HIS A 377 3.69 -8.52 -7.12
N GLY A 378 4.28 -7.64 -7.90
CA GLY A 378 5.50 -7.93 -8.67
C GLY A 378 6.30 -6.67 -8.97
N GLN A 379 7.25 -6.76 -9.91
CA GLN A 379 8.19 -5.67 -10.22
C GLN A 379 8.87 -5.18 -8.93
N ALA A 380 9.65 -6.06 -8.30
CA ALA A 380 10.20 -5.89 -6.97
C ALA A 380 9.10 -5.78 -5.89
N PHE A 381 8.40 -6.86 -5.64
CA PHE A 381 7.44 -6.92 -4.52
C PHE A 381 8.04 -7.69 -3.34
N ALA A 382 7.74 -7.25 -2.12
CA ALA A 382 8.12 -8.01 -0.94
C ALA A 382 7.01 -8.08 0.11
N SER A 383 6.82 -9.26 0.70
CA SER A 383 6.00 -9.40 1.89
C SER A 383 6.85 -9.90 3.07
N THR A 384 6.21 -10.35 4.14
CA THR A 384 6.85 -10.69 5.42
C THR A 384 8.16 -11.45 5.23
N ARG A 385 9.26 -10.91 5.78
CA ARG A 385 10.62 -11.47 5.67
C ARG A 385 11.03 -11.79 4.23
N GLY A 386 10.43 -11.12 3.27
CA GLY A 386 10.82 -11.19 1.88
C GLY A 386 11.79 -10.06 1.53
N VAL A 387 12.67 -10.34 0.60
CA VAL A 387 13.43 -9.34 -0.15
C VAL A 387 13.06 -9.50 -1.61
N GLY A 388 12.56 -8.43 -2.23
CA GLY A 388 12.17 -8.40 -3.64
C GLY A 388 12.98 -7.35 -4.37
N ILE A 389 13.61 -7.74 -5.46
CA ILE A 389 14.49 -6.87 -6.26
C ILE A 389 14.16 -7.05 -7.72
N LEU A 390 14.00 -5.94 -8.42
CA LEU A 390 14.11 -5.85 -9.86
C LEU A 390 15.13 -4.77 -10.17
N THR A 391 16.09 -5.07 -11.00
CA THR A 391 17.06 -4.08 -11.47
C THR A 391 17.16 -4.15 -12.98
N ASP A 392 17.10 -2.99 -13.61
CA ASP A 392 17.38 -2.76 -15.02
C ASP A 392 18.58 -1.85 -15.15
N HIS A 393 19.48 -2.14 -16.08
CA HIS A 393 20.70 -1.39 -16.18
C HIS A 393 20.72 -0.41 -17.35
N GLN A 394 20.03 -0.67 -18.43
CA GLN A 394 19.99 0.22 -19.60
C GLN A 394 18.78 -0.08 -20.49
N GLY A 395 17.99 0.92 -20.75
CA GLY A 395 16.91 0.75 -21.70
C GLY A 395 16.04 1.99 -21.80
N ASN A 396 14.95 1.92 -22.55
CA ASN A 396 13.80 2.80 -22.39
C ASN A 396 12.61 1.89 -22.14
N ASP A 397 12.28 1.71 -20.90
CA ASP A 397 11.55 0.56 -20.44
C ASP A 397 10.11 0.89 -20.03
N SER A 398 9.28 -0.11 -19.98
CA SER A 398 7.87 0.06 -19.64
C SER A 398 7.46 -0.89 -18.53
N TYR A 399 7.30 -0.38 -17.33
CA TYR A 399 6.84 -1.10 -16.16
C TYR A 399 5.33 -0.92 -16.01
N ILE A 400 4.55 -1.93 -16.34
CA ILE A 400 3.09 -1.85 -16.40
C ILE A 400 2.46 -2.81 -15.41
N CYS A 401 1.70 -2.28 -14.44
CA CYS A 401 0.86 -3.08 -13.56
C CYS A 401 -0.62 -2.85 -13.89
N SER A 402 -1.29 -3.87 -14.42
CA SER A 402 -2.71 -3.86 -14.76
C SER A 402 -3.50 -4.79 -13.85
N SER A 403 -3.73 -4.36 -12.62
CA SER A 403 -4.35 -5.18 -11.58
C SER A 403 -5.83 -5.45 -11.86
N PRO A 404 -6.30 -6.70 -11.69
CA PRO A 404 -7.72 -7.02 -11.66
C PRO A 404 -8.37 -6.81 -10.29
N PHE A 405 -7.59 -6.48 -9.25
CA PHE A 405 -8.03 -6.43 -7.85
C PHE A 405 -8.50 -5.04 -7.47
N LYS A 406 -9.78 -4.80 -7.54
CA LYS A 406 -10.38 -3.50 -7.28
C LYS A 406 -10.29 -3.11 -5.80
N ASP A 407 -9.95 -1.85 -5.53
CA ASP A 407 -10.04 -1.26 -4.19
C ASP A 407 -11.49 -0.89 -3.85
N ILE A 408 -12.28 -1.88 -3.54
CA ILE A 408 -13.72 -1.73 -3.27
C ILE A 408 -14.07 -0.94 -2.01
N LEU A 409 -13.08 -0.67 -1.16
CA LEU A 409 -13.27 0.12 0.06
C LEU A 409 -13.33 1.62 -0.24
N ARG A 410 -12.66 2.07 -1.29
CA ARG A 410 -12.46 3.49 -1.59
C ARG A 410 -12.98 3.90 -2.95
N TYR A 411 -12.85 3.04 -3.97
CA TYR A 411 -13.06 3.41 -5.37
C TYR A 411 -13.85 2.36 -6.15
N ASP A 412 -14.58 2.83 -7.15
CA ASP A 412 -15.33 1.96 -8.07
C ASP A 412 -14.53 1.59 -9.34
N ASN A 413 -13.41 2.25 -9.60
CA ASN A 413 -12.64 2.14 -10.84
C ASN A 413 -11.12 2.20 -10.65
N HIS A 414 -10.62 1.92 -9.44
CA HIS A 414 -9.19 1.85 -9.14
C HIS A 414 -8.84 0.52 -8.46
N PHE A 415 -7.59 0.08 -8.66
CA PHE A 415 -7.16 -1.28 -8.41
C PHE A 415 -5.88 -1.31 -7.57
N GLU A 416 -5.76 -2.29 -6.67
CA GLU A 416 -4.59 -2.49 -5.84
C GLU A 416 -3.45 -3.13 -6.65
N SER A 417 -2.35 -2.43 -6.83
CA SER A 417 -1.18 -2.88 -7.61
C SER A 417 -0.16 -3.62 -6.75
N PHE A 418 0.32 -3.01 -5.67
CA PHE A 418 1.49 -3.46 -4.91
C PHE A 418 2.64 -3.88 -5.83
N ALA A 419 3.13 -2.92 -6.61
CA ALA A 419 4.11 -3.12 -7.66
C ALA A 419 5.15 -2.00 -7.70
N GLN A 420 6.21 -2.18 -8.49
CA GLN A 420 7.23 -1.16 -8.72
C GLN A 420 7.91 -0.73 -7.41
N GLY A 421 8.56 -1.70 -6.74
CA GLY A 421 9.22 -1.48 -5.46
C GLY A 421 8.24 -1.40 -4.29
N ALA A 422 7.25 -2.26 -4.22
CA ALA A 422 6.22 -2.20 -3.18
C ALA A 422 6.36 -3.28 -2.10
N ALA A 423 6.29 -2.89 -0.83
CA ALA A 423 6.39 -3.81 0.30
C ALA A 423 5.10 -3.88 1.12
N LEU A 424 4.62 -5.09 1.38
CA LEU A 424 3.34 -5.36 2.04
C LEU A 424 3.49 -6.20 3.31
N GLY A 425 3.06 -5.68 4.46
CA GLY A 425 2.88 -6.48 5.67
C GLY A 425 1.44 -6.92 5.89
N TYR A 426 1.27 -8.02 6.61
CA TYR A 426 -0.06 -8.56 6.93
C TYR A 426 -0.61 -7.93 8.22
N ARG A 427 -1.33 -6.83 8.09
CA ARG A 427 -1.90 -6.06 9.21
C ARG A 427 -2.99 -6.83 9.96
N PRO A 428 -3.00 -6.91 11.31
CA PRO A 428 -1.98 -6.44 12.25
C PRO A 428 -1.02 -7.56 12.73
N ILE A 429 -0.75 -8.60 11.95
CA ILE A 429 -0.16 -9.86 12.39
C ILE A 429 1.35 -9.92 12.14
N ALA A 430 1.79 -9.52 10.93
CA ALA A 430 3.18 -9.68 10.52
C ALA A 430 3.67 -8.46 9.75
N SER A 431 4.88 -8.02 10.08
CA SER A 431 5.58 -6.92 9.39
C SER A 431 5.89 -7.28 7.94
N GLY A 432 5.96 -6.29 7.06
CA GLY A 432 6.28 -6.44 5.65
C GLY A 432 7.72 -6.87 5.38
N GLY A 433 8.15 -6.70 4.14
CA GLY A 433 9.48 -7.01 3.66
C GLY A 433 10.23 -5.76 3.19
N LEU A 434 11.27 -6.00 2.39
CA LEU A 434 12.07 -5.00 1.70
C LEU A 434 11.92 -5.20 0.19
N ALA A 435 11.46 -4.17 -0.52
CA ALA A 435 11.24 -4.20 -1.97
C ALA A 435 11.95 -3.02 -2.62
N LEU A 436 12.77 -3.28 -3.64
CA LEU A 436 13.49 -2.25 -4.37
C LEU A 436 13.45 -2.51 -5.88
N LEU A 437 12.89 -1.57 -6.64
CA LEU A 437 13.07 -1.44 -8.07
C LEU A 437 14.18 -0.44 -8.30
N LEU A 438 15.17 -0.82 -9.10
CA LEU A 438 16.38 -0.05 -9.39
C LEU A 438 16.51 0.05 -10.90
N ASP A 439 16.39 1.25 -11.45
CA ASP A 439 16.65 1.54 -12.85
C ASP A 439 17.93 2.39 -12.96
N HIS A 440 18.77 2.06 -13.91
CA HIS A 440 20.06 2.73 -14.00
C HIS A 440 20.13 3.74 -15.14
N ALA A 441 19.39 3.55 -16.22
CA ALA A 441 19.41 4.51 -17.31
C ALA A 441 18.37 4.21 -18.39
N GLY A 442 17.57 5.19 -18.70
CA GLY A 442 16.57 5.08 -19.76
C GLY A 442 15.67 6.29 -19.82
N ASN A 443 14.64 6.23 -20.64
CA ASN A 443 13.49 7.12 -20.51
C ASN A 443 12.28 6.21 -20.32
N ASP A 444 11.87 6.07 -19.08
CA ASP A 444 11.09 4.93 -18.64
C ASP A 444 9.64 5.29 -18.32
N ALA A 445 8.79 4.30 -18.33
CA ALA A 445 7.38 4.51 -18.03
C ALA A 445 6.91 3.58 -16.90
N TYR A 446 6.74 4.13 -15.73
CA TYR A 446 6.20 3.46 -14.57
C TYR A 446 4.70 3.70 -14.45
N VAL A 447 3.89 2.69 -14.73
CA VAL A 447 2.42 2.79 -14.71
C VAL A 447 1.83 1.79 -13.74
N SER A 448 1.21 2.31 -12.69
CA SER A 448 0.47 1.53 -11.69
C SER A 448 -0.80 2.27 -11.26
N ASP A 449 -1.52 1.75 -10.27
CA ASP A 449 -2.74 2.39 -9.78
C ASP A 449 -2.61 2.70 -8.28
N ILE A 450 -3.04 1.81 -7.37
CA ILE A 450 -2.97 2.04 -5.93
C ILE A 450 -1.86 1.17 -5.33
N TYR A 451 -1.02 1.74 -4.46
CA TYR A 451 0.13 1.08 -3.84
C TYR A 451 1.22 0.69 -4.84
N GLY A 452 1.86 1.66 -5.46
CA GLY A 452 2.97 1.43 -6.39
C GLY A 452 4.10 2.45 -6.24
N GLN A 453 5.17 2.26 -7.00
CA GLN A 453 6.26 3.23 -7.15
C GLN A 453 6.90 3.61 -5.80
N GLY A 454 7.57 2.64 -5.19
CA GLY A 454 8.31 2.85 -3.94
C GLY A 454 7.41 2.93 -2.71
N THR A 455 6.38 2.10 -2.61
CA THR A 455 5.42 2.17 -1.49
C THR A 455 5.63 1.11 -0.43
N GLY A 456 5.67 1.53 0.84
CA GLY A 456 5.62 0.62 1.98
C GLY A 456 4.25 0.56 2.65
N TYR A 457 3.82 -0.63 3.04
CA TYR A 457 2.60 -0.86 3.82
C TYR A 457 2.87 -1.77 5.01
N TRP A 458 2.36 -1.43 6.19
CA TRP A 458 2.44 -2.18 7.44
C TRP A 458 3.84 -2.75 7.74
N PHE A 459 4.72 -1.88 8.23
CA PHE A 459 6.12 -2.21 8.53
C PHE A 459 6.91 -2.76 7.32
N GLY A 460 6.49 -2.45 6.09
CA GLY A 460 7.28 -2.70 4.90
C GLY A 460 8.14 -1.51 4.52
N PHE A 461 9.26 -1.75 3.85
CA PHE A 461 10.03 -0.72 3.17
C PHE A 461 9.98 -0.97 1.67
N GLY A 462 9.36 -0.04 0.93
CA GLY A 462 9.31 -0.03 -0.53
C GLY A 462 10.12 1.12 -1.09
N GLY A 463 10.89 0.86 -2.15
CA GLY A 463 11.67 1.88 -2.84
C GLY A 463 11.67 1.69 -4.36
N LEU A 464 11.63 2.80 -5.08
CA LEU A 464 11.93 2.92 -6.49
C LEU A 464 13.06 3.94 -6.61
N ILE A 465 14.14 3.56 -7.24
CA ILE A 465 15.31 4.39 -7.48
C ILE A 465 15.60 4.39 -8.98
N ASP A 466 15.59 5.56 -9.58
CA ASP A 466 15.96 5.80 -10.96
C ASP A 466 17.22 6.67 -10.98
N LEU A 467 18.18 6.32 -11.83
CA LEU A 467 19.45 7.02 -11.86
C LEU A 467 19.59 7.99 -13.02
N GLN A 468 18.91 7.76 -14.13
CA GLN A 468 19.01 8.63 -15.31
C GLN A 468 17.85 8.41 -16.27
N GLY A 469 17.20 9.47 -16.69
CA GLY A 469 16.20 9.37 -17.74
C GLY A 469 15.30 10.59 -17.81
N SER A 470 14.35 10.57 -18.71
CA SER A 470 13.23 11.50 -18.66
C SER A 470 11.95 10.68 -18.60
N ASP A 471 11.40 10.55 -17.41
CA ASP A 471 10.58 9.43 -17.02
C ASP A 471 9.11 9.82 -16.79
N LEU A 472 8.27 8.81 -16.88
CA LEU A 472 6.84 8.93 -16.60
C LEU A 472 6.47 8.09 -15.37
N TYR A 473 6.25 8.74 -14.25
CA TYR A 473 5.70 8.14 -13.04
C TYR A 473 4.19 8.37 -12.97
N LYS A 474 3.40 7.38 -13.28
CA LYS A 474 1.95 7.47 -13.25
C LYS A 474 1.34 6.47 -12.31
N ALA A 475 0.71 6.97 -11.25
CA ALA A 475 -0.06 6.17 -10.30
C ALA A 475 -1.30 6.93 -9.85
N TYR A 476 -2.18 6.28 -9.07
CA TYR A 476 -3.37 6.96 -8.56
C TYR A 476 -3.19 7.39 -7.10
N GLN A 477 -2.94 6.45 -6.19
CA GLN A 477 -2.90 6.79 -4.76
C GLN A 477 -2.00 5.85 -3.95
N TYR A 478 -1.50 6.33 -2.81
CA TYR A 478 -0.54 5.60 -1.98
C TYR A 478 0.67 5.13 -2.79
N ALA A 479 1.27 6.05 -3.53
CA ALA A 479 2.31 5.76 -4.50
C ALA A 479 3.43 6.81 -4.44
N GLN A 480 4.44 6.65 -5.28
CA GLN A 480 5.51 7.63 -5.47
C GLN A 480 6.20 8.00 -4.14
N GLY A 481 6.83 7.00 -3.53
CA GLY A 481 7.55 7.15 -2.28
C GLY A 481 6.65 7.27 -1.04
N SER A 482 5.48 6.65 -1.03
CA SER A 482 4.54 6.75 0.09
C SER A 482 4.73 5.66 1.15
N GLY A 483 4.80 6.06 2.42
CA GLY A 483 4.66 5.14 3.55
C GLY A 483 3.23 5.07 4.05
N VAL A 484 2.70 3.86 4.28
CA VAL A 484 1.31 3.65 4.69
C VAL A 484 1.23 2.71 5.89
N HIS A 485 0.58 3.16 6.98
CA HIS A 485 0.39 2.38 8.21
C HIS A 485 1.69 1.79 8.78
N LEU A 486 2.47 2.64 9.49
CA LEU A 486 3.74 2.21 10.11
C LEU A 486 4.71 1.59 9.09
N ALA A 487 4.93 2.24 7.96
CA ALA A 487 5.83 1.76 6.92
C ALA A 487 6.71 2.88 6.37
N GLN A 488 7.65 2.54 5.51
CA GLN A 488 8.51 3.49 4.83
C GLN A 488 8.35 3.35 3.32
N GLY A 489 8.28 4.49 2.62
CA GLY A 489 8.28 4.56 1.17
C GLY A 489 9.33 5.54 0.67
N LEU A 490 9.98 5.20 -0.43
CA LEU A 490 11.00 6.01 -1.09
C LEU A 490 10.78 5.98 -2.60
N LEU A 491 10.74 7.16 -3.23
CA LEU A 491 11.05 7.33 -4.64
C LEU A 491 12.23 8.28 -4.72
N TRP A 492 13.26 7.88 -5.44
CA TRP A 492 14.47 8.66 -5.60
C TRP A 492 14.85 8.67 -7.07
N ASP A 493 14.74 9.84 -7.70
CA ASP A 493 15.18 10.13 -9.04
C ASP A 493 16.47 10.96 -9.00
N LEU A 494 17.40 10.67 -9.87
CA LEU A 494 18.69 11.36 -9.87
C LEU A 494 18.86 12.36 -11.02
N ASP A 495 18.35 12.12 -12.21
CA ASP A 495 18.64 13.01 -13.36
C ASP A 495 17.65 12.80 -14.50
N GLY A 496 16.85 13.80 -14.81
CA GLY A 496 15.91 13.75 -15.94
C GLY A 496 14.97 14.95 -16.00
N ASP A 497 14.19 15.08 -17.07
CA ASP A 497 13.06 15.98 -17.12
C ASP A 497 11.78 15.15 -16.99
N ASP A 498 11.23 15.00 -15.77
CA ASP A 498 10.31 13.95 -15.39
C ASP A 498 8.85 14.38 -15.26
N ASN A 499 7.95 13.40 -15.35
CA ASN A 499 6.52 13.62 -15.19
C ASN A 499 5.94 12.74 -14.09
N TYR A 500 5.60 13.34 -12.96
CA TYR A 500 4.97 12.69 -11.83
C TYR A 500 3.47 12.96 -11.81
N ILE A 501 2.65 11.93 -11.98
CA ILE A 501 1.19 12.06 -12.04
C ILE A 501 0.55 11.18 -10.96
N SER A 502 -0.18 11.81 -10.03
CA SER A 502 -0.96 11.10 -9.03
C SER A 502 -2.23 11.86 -8.61
N HIS A 503 -3.10 11.18 -7.85
CA HIS A 503 -4.32 11.78 -7.31
C HIS A 503 -4.09 12.29 -5.88
N GLY A 504 -3.47 11.47 -5.01
CA GLY A 504 -3.24 11.89 -3.63
C GLY A 504 -2.63 10.81 -2.75
N VAL A 505 -2.20 11.20 -1.57
CA VAL A 505 -1.41 10.39 -0.64
C VAL A 505 -0.21 9.77 -1.37
N SER A 506 0.50 10.62 -2.14
CA SER A 506 1.60 10.22 -3.02
C SER A 506 2.72 11.25 -2.93
N GLN A 507 3.77 11.09 -3.72
CA GLN A 507 4.88 12.04 -3.82
C GLN A 507 5.46 12.39 -2.45
N GLY A 508 6.03 11.36 -1.79
CA GLY A 508 6.63 11.50 -0.48
C GLY A 508 5.64 11.64 0.68
N CYS A 509 4.38 11.24 0.48
CA CYS A 509 3.37 11.31 1.54
C CYS A 509 3.46 10.14 2.51
N GLY A 510 3.60 10.43 3.79
CA GLY A 510 3.37 9.47 4.85
C GLY A 510 1.91 9.44 5.30
N HIS A 511 1.37 8.25 5.55
CA HIS A 511 0.00 8.05 6.00
C HIS A 511 -0.09 7.10 7.21
N ASP A 512 -0.66 7.59 8.32
CA ASP A 512 -0.92 6.82 9.55
C ASP A 512 0.38 6.29 10.22
N ILE A 513 1.15 7.22 10.80
CA ILE A 513 2.41 6.96 11.52
C ILE A 513 3.42 6.25 10.60
N ALA A 514 3.64 6.81 9.44
CA ALA A 514 4.53 6.27 8.42
C ALA A 514 5.51 7.33 7.92
N VAL A 515 6.50 6.93 7.19
CA VAL A 515 7.48 7.83 6.55
C VAL A 515 7.34 7.69 5.05
N GLY A 516 7.15 8.81 4.34
CA GLY A 516 7.21 8.89 2.90
C GLY A 516 8.28 9.89 2.47
N TYR A 517 9.03 9.56 1.43
CA TYR A 517 10.02 10.45 0.85
C TYR A 517 10.04 10.33 -0.67
N LEU A 518 9.93 11.46 -1.36
CA LEU A 518 10.30 11.64 -2.75
C LEU A 518 11.48 12.61 -2.79
N LEU A 519 12.58 12.17 -3.40
CA LEU A 519 13.76 12.98 -3.70
C LEU A 519 13.97 12.98 -5.20
N ASP A 520 14.06 14.18 -5.77
CA ASP A 520 14.49 14.46 -7.11
C ASP A 520 15.78 15.32 -7.06
N GLU A 521 16.79 14.98 -7.86
CA GLU A 521 18.07 15.67 -7.77
C GLU A 521 18.29 16.68 -8.89
N TYR A 522 17.89 16.36 -10.13
CA TYR A 522 18.16 17.17 -11.29
C TYR A 522 17.09 16.99 -12.37
N GLY A 523 16.51 18.07 -12.84
CA GLY A 523 15.58 18.01 -13.95
C GLY A 523 14.83 19.33 -14.15
N ASN A 524 13.90 19.39 -15.12
CA ASN A 524 12.85 20.37 -15.15
C ASN A 524 11.52 19.62 -15.13
N ASP A 525 11.01 19.39 -13.94
CA ASP A 525 10.05 18.34 -13.67
C ASP A 525 8.61 18.85 -13.62
N THR A 526 7.69 17.93 -13.84
CA THR A 526 6.26 18.25 -13.78
C THR A 526 5.56 17.34 -12.77
N TYR A 527 5.11 17.92 -11.68
CA TYR A 527 4.38 17.25 -10.61
C TYR A 527 2.90 17.57 -10.69
N THR A 528 2.07 16.59 -11.01
CA THR A 528 0.61 16.74 -11.10
C THR A 528 -0.09 15.96 -10.00
N VAL A 529 -0.84 16.67 -9.14
CA VAL A 529 -1.55 16.05 -8.02
C VAL A 529 -2.90 16.73 -7.75
N GLU A 530 -3.86 15.99 -7.21
CA GLU A 530 -5.09 16.60 -6.71
C GLU A 530 -4.96 17.05 -5.25
N SER A 531 -4.44 16.20 -4.36
CA SER A 531 -4.35 16.53 -2.92
C SER A 531 -3.36 15.63 -2.16
N LEU A 532 -3.01 15.97 -0.91
CA LEU A 532 -2.22 15.16 0.02
C LEU A 532 -0.98 14.53 -0.61
N SER A 533 -0.16 15.34 -1.26
CA SER A 533 1.08 14.93 -1.95
C SER A 533 2.15 15.99 -1.78
N LEU A 534 3.30 15.82 -2.42
CA LEU A 534 4.40 16.77 -2.36
C LEU A 534 4.84 17.02 -0.90
N GLY A 535 5.24 15.96 -0.22
CA GLY A 535 5.66 16.03 1.18
C GLY A 535 4.54 16.35 2.17
N ALA A 536 3.28 16.17 1.79
CA ALA A 536 2.16 16.35 2.69
C ALA A 536 1.91 15.12 3.54
N GLY A 537 1.83 15.28 4.87
CA GLY A 537 1.58 14.23 5.82
C GLY A 537 0.12 14.06 6.19
N ASN A 538 -0.33 12.81 6.34
CA ASN A 538 -1.65 12.47 6.83
C ASN A 538 -1.58 11.57 8.06
N ALA A 539 -2.34 11.92 9.11
CA ALA A 539 -2.50 11.09 10.31
C ALA A 539 -1.19 10.75 11.05
N ASN A 540 -0.43 11.76 11.46
CA ASN A 540 0.80 11.63 12.25
C ASN A 540 1.97 10.99 11.49
N ALA A 541 2.21 11.44 10.30
CA ALA A 541 3.28 10.94 9.44
C ALA A 541 4.49 11.88 9.38
N ILE A 542 5.58 11.37 8.90
CA ILE A 542 6.71 12.13 8.38
C ILE A 542 6.65 12.04 6.87
N SER A 543 6.61 13.21 6.22
CA SER A 543 6.42 13.31 4.78
C SER A 543 7.43 14.31 4.24
N LEU A 544 8.24 13.84 3.32
CA LEU A 544 9.34 14.61 2.75
C LEU A 544 9.22 14.63 1.23
N PHE A 545 9.30 15.80 0.68
CA PHE A 545 9.50 16.06 -0.74
C PHE A 545 10.68 17.01 -0.87
N THR A 546 11.65 16.62 -1.66
CA THR A 546 12.81 17.45 -1.96
C THR A 546 13.09 17.38 -3.45
N ASP A 547 13.10 18.52 -4.07
CA ASP A 547 13.62 18.78 -5.38
C ASP A 547 14.89 19.61 -5.22
N LEU A 548 15.99 19.22 -5.84
CA LEU A 548 17.25 19.88 -5.60
C LEU A 548 17.61 20.92 -6.66
N ARG A 549 17.16 20.72 -7.90
CA ARG A 549 17.48 21.62 -8.99
C ARG A 549 16.55 21.43 -10.18
N GLY A 550 16.08 22.53 -10.71
CA GLY A 550 15.30 22.49 -11.92
C GLY A 550 14.60 23.81 -12.19
N ASN A 551 13.76 23.84 -13.22
CA ASN A 551 12.73 24.85 -13.36
C ASN A 551 11.40 24.10 -13.48
N ASP A 552 10.74 23.91 -12.36
CA ASP A 552 9.77 22.86 -12.16
C ASP A 552 8.33 23.36 -12.27
N SER A 553 7.43 22.45 -12.53
CA SER A 553 6.01 22.75 -12.71
C SER A 553 5.17 21.99 -11.69
N TYR A 554 4.66 22.69 -10.68
CA TYR A 554 3.83 22.14 -9.62
C TYR A 554 2.35 22.37 -9.89
N ILE A 555 1.64 21.35 -10.38
CA ILE A 555 0.23 21.38 -10.71
C ILE A 555 -0.59 20.72 -9.57
N ALA A 556 -0.64 21.42 -8.43
CA ALA A 556 -1.39 20.97 -7.27
C ALA A 556 -2.79 21.59 -7.24
N MET A 557 -3.83 20.79 -7.45
CA MET A 557 -5.21 21.26 -7.56
C MET A 557 -5.78 21.73 -6.22
N ASN A 558 -5.46 21.06 -5.11
CA ASN A 558 -5.87 21.45 -3.77
C ASN A 558 -4.66 21.82 -2.90
N GLN A 559 -4.28 23.07 -2.95
CA GLN A 559 -3.09 23.58 -2.26
C GLN A 559 -3.23 23.65 -0.73
N SER A 560 -4.42 23.55 -0.19
CA SER A 560 -4.64 23.66 1.26
C SER A 560 -4.13 22.43 2.05
N ASN A 561 -3.92 21.31 1.39
CA ASN A 561 -3.47 20.05 2.02
C ASN A 561 -2.37 19.33 1.25
N THR A 562 -1.61 20.04 0.43
CA THR A 562 -0.43 19.56 -0.30
C THR A 562 0.80 20.37 0.08
N MET A 563 1.94 20.13 -0.55
CA MET A 563 3.17 20.90 -0.46
C MET A 563 3.60 21.15 1.00
N GLY A 564 4.02 20.11 1.66
CA GLY A 564 4.50 20.18 3.04
C GLY A 564 3.39 20.36 4.08
N TYR A 565 2.10 20.11 3.73
CA TYR A 565 1.02 20.10 4.71
C TYR A 565 1.21 18.97 5.72
N SER A 566 0.81 19.18 6.98
CA SER A 566 0.79 18.11 7.98
C SER A 566 -0.53 18.03 8.74
N ASP A 567 -1.15 16.85 8.80
CA ASP A 567 -2.44 16.60 9.47
C ASP A 567 -2.22 15.83 10.77
N PHE A 568 -2.68 16.39 11.89
CA PHE A 568 -2.52 15.81 13.22
C PHE A 568 -3.76 15.01 13.66
N ARG A 569 -3.50 13.72 13.95
CA ARG A 569 -4.48 12.84 14.59
C ARG A 569 -3.75 11.99 15.64
N ARG A 570 -4.36 11.47 16.66
CA ARG A 570 -3.83 10.45 17.58
C ARG A 570 -2.65 10.86 18.51
N ASN A 571 -2.43 12.13 18.74
CA ASN A 571 -1.46 12.65 19.73
C ASN A 571 0.02 12.36 19.48
N TYR A 572 0.46 12.11 18.26
CA TYR A 572 1.86 11.98 17.87
C TYR A 572 2.31 13.19 17.05
N GLY A 573 3.61 13.46 17.06
CA GLY A 573 4.23 14.48 16.24
C GLY A 573 4.06 14.18 14.74
N MET A 574 4.13 15.21 13.93
CA MET A 574 4.01 15.14 12.48
C MET A 574 4.98 16.11 11.84
N ILE A 575 5.48 15.75 10.68
CA ILE A 575 6.33 16.61 9.86
C ILE A 575 5.84 16.51 8.42
N GLY A 576 5.67 17.68 7.76
CA GLY A 576 5.43 17.77 6.33
C GLY A 576 6.42 18.78 5.75
N ILE A 577 7.23 18.35 4.82
CA ILE A 577 8.23 19.20 4.16
C ILE A 577 8.04 19.12 2.66
N PHE A 578 7.79 20.27 2.05
CA PHE A 578 8.02 20.54 0.65
C PHE A 578 9.23 21.49 0.56
N ALA A 579 10.26 21.02 -0.10
CA ALA A 579 11.48 21.79 -0.27
C ALA A 579 11.99 21.69 -1.70
N ASP A 580 11.85 22.76 -2.43
CA ASP A 580 12.46 22.99 -3.71
C ASP A 580 13.69 23.88 -3.50
N ALA A 581 14.86 23.43 -3.94
CA ALA A 581 16.14 24.03 -3.58
C ALA A 581 16.71 24.96 -4.65
N GLY A 582 16.03 25.18 -5.74
CA GLY A 582 16.47 26.17 -6.70
C GLY A 582 15.89 26.03 -8.08
N GLY A 583 15.79 27.15 -8.77
CA GLY A 583 15.22 27.23 -10.10
C GLY A 583 14.31 28.42 -10.27
N THR A 584 13.55 28.38 -11.32
CA THR A 584 12.44 29.31 -11.57
C THR A 584 11.18 28.51 -11.84
N ASP A 585 10.36 28.35 -10.81
CA ASP A 585 9.36 27.36 -10.76
C ASP A 585 7.96 27.88 -11.01
N TYR A 586 7.13 27.02 -11.58
CA TYR A 586 5.76 27.37 -11.90
C TYR A 586 4.79 26.67 -10.96
N HIS A 587 4.09 27.44 -10.15
CA HIS A 587 3.02 26.94 -9.29
C HIS A 587 1.66 27.33 -9.82
N VAL A 588 0.81 26.38 -10.16
CA VAL A 588 -0.56 26.64 -10.61
C VAL A 588 -1.34 27.37 -9.52
N HIS A 589 -2.03 28.46 -9.92
CA HIS A 589 -2.87 29.30 -9.05
C HIS A 589 -2.16 30.12 -7.96
N THR A 590 -0.82 30.10 -7.88
CA THR A 590 -0.08 30.92 -6.89
C THR A 590 1.23 31.42 -7.46
N GLN A 591 1.71 32.56 -6.93
CA GLN A 591 3.08 33.04 -7.18
C GLN A 591 3.93 32.60 -5.97
N ARG A 592 4.37 31.35 -5.96
CA ARG A 592 5.14 30.80 -4.84
C ARG A 592 6.62 30.57 -5.13
N ASN A 593 7.07 30.84 -6.35
CA ASN A 593 8.50 30.74 -6.68
C ASN A 593 9.33 31.69 -5.78
N ASN A 594 10.43 31.20 -5.24
CA ASN A 594 11.26 31.86 -4.24
C ASN A 594 10.47 32.30 -2.99
N ALA A 595 9.60 31.44 -2.49
CA ALA A 595 8.74 31.73 -1.36
C ALA A 595 8.87 30.68 -0.25
N MET A 596 8.68 31.07 0.98
CA MET A 596 8.68 30.22 2.15
C MET A 596 7.46 30.49 3.00
N GLY A 597 6.81 29.45 3.50
CA GLY A 597 5.66 29.58 4.37
C GLY A 597 5.35 28.34 5.20
N LYS A 598 4.84 28.53 6.40
CA LYS A 598 4.32 27.42 7.20
C LYS A 598 2.98 26.97 6.65
N GLN A 599 2.87 25.69 6.32
CA GLN A 599 1.61 25.07 5.87
C GLN A 599 0.79 24.48 7.03
N SER A 600 1.44 24.24 8.15
CA SER A 600 0.83 23.72 9.37
C SER A 600 1.76 23.96 10.56
N THR A 601 1.49 23.42 11.75
CA THR A 601 2.34 23.60 12.93
C THR A 601 3.77 23.13 12.69
N TYR A 602 3.94 21.96 12.05
CA TYR A 602 5.21 21.41 11.60
C TYR A 602 5.18 21.04 10.13
N GLY A 603 4.52 21.86 9.32
CA GLY A 603 4.46 21.77 7.89
C GLY A 603 5.16 22.98 7.28
N LEU A 604 6.08 22.76 6.39
CA LEU A 604 6.86 23.78 5.71
C LEU A 604 6.73 23.63 4.19
N PHE A 605 6.39 24.73 3.56
CA PHE A 605 6.60 24.96 2.14
C PHE A 605 7.83 25.86 2.00
N MET A 606 8.77 25.45 1.20
CA MET A 606 9.97 26.22 0.91
C MET A 606 10.39 25.97 -0.54
N ASP A 607 10.50 27.07 -1.27
CA ASP A 607 10.94 27.13 -2.64
C ASP A 607 11.93 28.30 -2.74
N GLY A 608 13.17 28.03 -3.18
CA GLY A 608 14.20 29.03 -3.33
C GLY A 608 15.63 28.49 -3.12
N GLU A 609 16.62 29.33 -3.50
CA GLU A 609 18.02 28.95 -3.41
C GLU A 609 18.50 28.70 -1.98
N PHE A 610 18.96 27.48 -1.75
CA PHE A 610 19.65 27.09 -0.52
C PHE A 610 21.16 27.32 -0.66
N ASN A 611 21.79 27.80 0.38
CA ASN A 611 23.26 27.86 0.41
C ASN A 611 23.82 26.46 0.73
N LEU A 612 23.88 25.59 -0.28
CA LEU A 612 24.35 24.20 -0.18
C LEU A 612 25.85 24.07 0.21
N SER A 613 26.55 25.19 0.40
CA SER A 613 27.98 25.21 0.80
C SER A 613 28.20 25.21 2.32
N GLN A 614 27.16 25.29 3.12
CA GLN A 614 27.30 25.24 4.58
C GLN A 614 27.54 23.80 5.04
N LYS A 615 28.65 23.55 5.72
CA LYS A 615 28.91 22.26 6.36
C LYS A 615 27.83 21.99 7.43
N ALA A 616 27.32 20.75 7.44
CA ALA A 616 26.47 20.25 8.50
C ALA A 616 27.05 20.62 9.88
N VAL A 617 26.20 21.21 10.73
CA VAL A 617 26.59 21.53 12.10
C VAL A 617 26.69 20.21 12.87
N PRO A 618 27.75 19.96 13.63
CA PRO A 618 27.88 18.74 14.41
C PRO A 618 26.73 18.61 15.42
N GLU A 619 26.24 17.41 15.61
CA GLU A 619 25.27 17.06 16.63
C GLU A 619 25.62 17.65 17.99
N SER A 620 24.84 18.58 18.48
CA SER A 620 24.91 19.02 19.87
C SER A 620 23.72 18.45 20.65
N SER A 621 24.07 17.65 21.59
CA SER A 621 23.20 17.04 22.58
C SER A 621 22.48 18.04 23.47
N HIS A 622 21.23 17.74 23.78
CA HIS A 622 20.33 18.35 24.76
C HIS A 622 19.70 19.70 24.41
N LEU A 623 18.48 19.63 23.90
CA LEU A 623 17.58 20.77 23.85
C LEU A 623 16.98 21.01 25.23
N ASP A 624 17.41 22.12 25.82
CA ASP A 624 16.81 22.72 27.03
C ASP A 624 15.43 23.31 26.65
N ASN A 625 14.41 23.08 27.45
CA ASN A 625 13.06 23.61 27.29
C ASN A 625 13.00 25.15 27.23
N SER A 626 14.11 25.87 27.39
CA SER A 626 14.24 27.32 27.27
C SER A 626 14.31 27.83 25.81
N VAL A 627 14.37 26.95 24.80
CA VAL A 627 14.59 27.35 23.38
C VAL A 627 13.32 27.93 22.74
N ILE A 628 12.12 27.73 23.31
CA ILE A 628 10.89 28.40 22.82
C ILE A 628 10.95 29.93 23.00
N GLU A 629 11.80 30.45 23.89
CA GLU A 629 11.91 31.87 24.17
C GLU A 629 12.96 32.62 23.32
N LYS A 630 13.72 31.90 22.46
CA LYS A 630 14.81 32.50 21.66
C LYS A 630 14.61 32.35 20.17
N ASP A 631 13.45 32.73 19.67
CA ASP A 631 13.32 33.02 18.26
C ASP A 631 13.83 34.45 18.01
N ALA A 632 14.93 34.55 17.29
CA ALA A 632 15.66 35.79 17.13
C ALA A 632 14.76 36.88 16.53
N GLY A 633 14.32 37.81 17.36
CA GLY A 633 13.77 39.10 16.93
C GLY A 633 12.25 39.26 16.91
N LYS A 634 11.44 38.20 17.16
CA LYS A 634 9.99 38.35 17.25
C LYS A 634 9.54 38.35 18.72
N THR A 635 9.06 39.50 19.21
CA THR A 635 8.39 39.55 20.51
C THR A 635 6.98 39.00 20.37
N TRP A 636 6.76 37.78 20.86
CA TRP A 636 5.42 37.19 20.98
C TRP A 636 4.61 37.89 22.07
N SER A 637 3.34 38.21 21.81
CA SER A 637 2.45 38.64 22.84
C SER A 637 2.21 37.52 23.87
N ALA A 638 1.73 37.84 25.06
CA ALA A 638 1.36 36.82 26.05
C ALA A 638 0.31 35.86 25.48
N MET A 639 -0.64 36.35 24.68
CA MET A 639 -1.70 35.55 24.08
C MET A 639 -1.17 34.64 22.95
N ASP A 640 -0.22 35.12 22.11
CA ASP A 640 0.47 34.30 21.11
C ASP A 640 1.21 33.14 21.76
N SER A 641 2.00 33.43 22.78
CA SER A 641 2.76 32.40 23.54
C SER A 641 1.83 31.35 24.14
N LEU A 642 0.68 31.79 24.66
CA LEU A 642 -0.32 30.92 25.24
C LEU A 642 -1.01 30.06 24.18
N PHE A 643 -1.37 30.62 23.04
CA PHE A 643 -2.00 29.90 21.93
C PHE A 643 -1.03 28.89 21.27
N ILE A 644 0.25 29.25 21.11
CA ILE A 644 1.29 28.32 20.65
C ILE A 644 1.40 27.11 21.57
N ARG A 645 1.41 27.30 22.90
CA ARG A 645 1.39 26.19 23.86
C ARG A 645 0.09 25.39 23.80
N ALA A 646 -1.05 26.04 23.66
CA ALA A 646 -2.39 25.43 23.57
C ALA A 646 -2.57 24.57 22.29
N SER A 647 -1.76 24.84 21.28
CA SER A 647 -1.78 24.15 19.97
C SER A 647 -0.51 23.36 19.67
N ALA A 648 0.36 23.11 20.66
CA ALA A 648 1.61 22.39 20.45
C ALA A 648 1.40 20.96 19.93
N ALA A 649 2.17 20.55 18.90
CA ALA A 649 2.08 19.27 18.27
C ALA A 649 3.05 18.21 18.81
N PRO A 650 4.34 18.51 19.08
CA PRO A 650 5.30 17.48 19.46
C PRO A 650 4.92 16.78 20.77
N LEU A 651 5.22 15.49 20.83
CA LEU A 651 4.89 14.65 21.97
C LEU A 651 5.44 15.21 23.29
N ARG A 652 6.67 15.73 23.27
CA ARG A 652 7.35 16.33 24.44
C ARG A 652 6.59 17.51 25.07
N TYR A 653 5.74 18.21 24.32
CA TYR A 653 4.98 19.37 24.80
C TYR A 653 3.51 19.06 25.15
N GLN A 654 3.06 17.81 24.94
CA GLN A 654 1.64 17.47 25.11
C GLN A 654 1.12 17.68 26.53
N SER A 655 1.97 17.52 27.54
CA SER A 655 1.58 17.76 28.95
C SER A 655 1.22 19.21 29.24
N GLY A 656 1.73 20.17 28.45
CA GLY A 656 1.46 21.60 28.59
C GLY A 656 0.23 22.10 27.83
N VAL A 657 -0.31 21.31 26.88
CA VAL A 657 -1.39 21.74 25.98
C VAL A 657 -2.70 22.04 26.72
N GLU A 658 -3.14 21.10 27.53
CA GLU A 658 -4.41 21.25 28.25
C GLU A 658 -4.37 22.36 29.35
N PRO A 659 -3.28 22.50 30.12
CA PRO A 659 -3.10 23.67 30.99
C PRO A 659 -3.17 25.02 30.24
N ALA A 660 -2.52 25.12 29.09
CA ALA A 660 -2.52 26.33 28.27
C ALA A 660 -3.91 26.67 27.70
N ARG A 661 -4.70 25.67 27.29
CA ARG A 661 -6.09 25.88 26.87
C ARG A 661 -6.96 26.40 27.98
N LYS A 662 -6.84 25.86 29.20
CA LYS A 662 -7.58 26.33 30.39
C LYS A 662 -7.20 27.76 30.75
N GLU A 663 -5.92 28.06 30.69
CA GLU A 663 -5.44 29.43 30.93
C GLU A 663 -5.99 30.40 29.88
N MET A 664 -5.99 30.03 28.61
CA MET A 664 -6.57 30.83 27.54
C MET A 664 -8.08 31.06 27.73
N ILE A 665 -8.84 30.03 28.10
CA ILE A 665 -10.28 30.16 28.40
C ILE A 665 -10.51 31.14 29.58
N ALA A 666 -9.62 31.18 30.55
CA ALA A 666 -9.72 32.08 31.69
C ALA A 666 -9.56 33.57 31.30
N HIS A 667 -8.93 33.88 30.16
CA HIS A 667 -8.89 35.24 29.62
C HIS A 667 -10.22 35.73 29.02
N GLY A 668 -11.21 34.87 28.90
CA GLY A 668 -12.58 35.27 28.55
C GLY A 668 -12.70 35.93 27.18
N LEU A 669 -13.26 37.15 27.14
CA LEU A 669 -13.52 37.88 25.88
C LEU A 669 -12.23 38.31 25.15
N GLU A 670 -11.12 38.52 25.88
CA GLU A 670 -9.84 38.76 25.27
C GLU A 670 -9.38 37.57 24.42
N ALA A 671 -9.53 36.35 24.98
CA ALA A 671 -9.25 35.13 24.22
C ALA A 671 -10.22 34.94 23.06
N LEU A 672 -11.49 35.31 23.18
CA LEU A 672 -12.44 35.27 22.07
C LEU A 672 -11.99 36.17 20.93
N THR A 673 -11.59 37.42 21.23
CA THR A 673 -11.09 38.37 20.21
C THR A 673 -9.87 37.79 19.49
N TYR A 674 -8.91 37.25 20.24
CA TYR A 674 -7.73 36.59 19.67
C TYR A 674 -8.10 35.39 18.80
N CYS A 675 -9.00 34.51 19.28
CA CYS A 675 -9.46 33.34 18.52
C CYS A 675 -10.14 33.74 17.20
N GLN A 676 -10.89 34.85 17.14
CA GLN A 676 -11.52 35.33 15.91
C GLN A 676 -10.51 35.63 14.81
N GLU A 677 -9.37 36.22 15.16
CA GLU A 677 -8.28 36.46 14.21
C GLU A 677 -7.66 35.17 13.64
N HIS A 678 -7.88 34.04 14.33
CA HIS A 678 -7.34 32.73 13.99
C HIS A 678 -8.40 31.75 13.44
N PHE A 679 -9.65 32.16 13.23
CA PHE A 679 -10.69 31.26 12.68
C PHE A 679 -10.33 30.71 11.30
N GLY A 680 -9.55 31.44 10.51
CA GLY A 680 -9.06 31.03 9.21
C GLY A 680 -7.81 30.17 9.25
N THR A 681 -7.33 29.75 10.42
CA THR A 681 -6.14 28.93 10.52
C THR A 681 -6.30 27.63 9.74
N ILE A 682 -5.31 27.32 8.91
CA ILE A 682 -5.18 26.04 8.22
C ILE A 682 -4.42 25.03 9.06
N MET A 683 -3.85 25.46 10.18
CA MET A 683 -3.04 24.60 11.06
C MET A 683 -3.93 23.68 11.91
N PRO A 684 -3.82 22.35 11.74
CA PRO A 684 -4.72 21.40 12.40
C PRO A 684 -4.74 21.49 13.93
N ARG A 685 -3.58 21.78 14.53
CA ARG A 685 -3.47 21.91 16.00
C ARG A 685 -4.09 23.18 16.53
N GLU A 686 -3.92 24.27 15.84
CA GLU A 686 -4.58 25.53 16.17
C GLU A 686 -6.10 25.38 16.02
N ARG A 687 -6.54 24.75 14.91
CA ARG A 687 -7.95 24.43 14.70
C ARG A 687 -8.51 23.55 15.83
N LEU A 688 -7.77 22.51 16.24
CA LEU A 688 -8.17 21.67 17.37
C LEU A 688 -8.23 22.45 18.70
N ALA A 689 -7.31 23.37 18.93
CA ALA A 689 -7.34 24.26 20.09
C ALA A 689 -8.58 25.16 20.05
N LEU A 690 -8.86 25.78 18.92
CA LEU A 690 -10.08 26.61 18.74
C LEU A 690 -11.36 25.79 18.93
N GLU A 691 -11.41 24.55 18.41
CA GLU A 691 -12.56 23.63 18.55
C GLU A 691 -12.85 23.24 20.01
N GLN A 692 -11.90 23.40 20.91
CA GLN A 692 -12.08 23.17 22.34
C GLN A 692 -12.28 24.48 23.13
N ILE A 693 -11.58 25.55 22.73
CA ILE A 693 -11.67 26.84 23.42
C ILE A 693 -13.00 27.53 23.12
N ILE A 694 -13.46 27.54 21.87
CA ILE A 694 -14.70 28.23 21.47
C ILE A 694 -15.94 27.67 22.18
N PRO A 695 -16.17 26.34 22.25
CA PRO A 695 -17.29 25.80 23.03
C PRO A 695 -17.22 26.14 24.53
N ALA A 696 -16.02 26.16 25.11
CA ALA A 696 -15.85 26.53 26.52
C ALA A 696 -16.12 28.01 26.74
N LEU A 697 -15.72 28.89 25.85
CA LEU A 697 -16.08 30.32 25.88
C LEU A 697 -17.59 30.52 25.66
N HIS A 698 -18.21 29.74 24.75
CA HIS A 698 -19.66 29.80 24.51
C HIS A 698 -20.47 29.45 25.79
N ALA A 699 -20.00 28.51 26.58
CA ALA A 699 -20.65 28.16 27.84
C ALA A 699 -20.69 29.32 28.85
N VAL A 700 -19.77 30.29 28.73
CA VAL A 700 -19.67 31.46 29.64
C VAL A 700 -20.18 32.73 28.98
N TYR A 701 -19.94 32.93 27.72
CA TYR A 701 -20.23 34.12 26.91
C TYR A 701 -21.04 33.78 25.64
N PRO A 702 -22.26 33.20 25.80
CA PRO A 702 -22.99 32.66 24.63
C PRO A 702 -23.30 33.73 23.57
N GLN A 703 -23.75 34.90 23.97
CA GLN A 703 -24.15 35.95 23.03
C GLN A 703 -22.96 36.47 22.17
N GLU A 704 -21.84 36.69 22.81
CA GLU A 704 -20.64 37.20 22.13
C GLU A 704 -20.04 36.17 21.18
N VAL A 705 -19.99 34.90 21.60
CA VAL A 705 -19.48 33.82 20.76
C VAL A 705 -20.42 33.56 19.58
N GLU A 706 -21.74 33.51 19.79
CA GLU A 706 -22.74 33.36 18.73
C GLU A 706 -22.62 34.48 17.70
N LEU A 707 -22.52 35.73 18.15
CA LEU A 707 -22.36 36.87 17.25
C LEU A 707 -21.06 36.79 16.44
N ALA A 708 -19.96 36.36 17.07
CA ALA A 708 -18.65 36.18 16.41
C ALA A 708 -18.74 35.11 15.32
N LEU A 709 -19.29 33.93 15.64
CA LEU A 709 -19.43 32.83 14.70
C LEU A 709 -20.40 33.14 13.56
N MET A 710 -21.53 33.80 13.84
CA MET A 710 -22.50 34.20 12.81
C MET A 710 -21.85 35.13 11.76
N ARG A 711 -21.10 36.14 12.20
CA ARG A 711 -20.39 37.03 11.29
C ARG A 711 -19.36 36.28 10.45
N ALA A 712 -18.68 35.33 11.05
CA ALA A 712 -17.65 34.53 10.39
C ALA A 712 -18.22 33.48 9.42
N CYS A 713 -19.51 33.10 9.54
CA CYS A 713 -20.12 32.15 8.58
C CYS A 713 -20.16 32.69 7.14
N GLU A 714 -20.27 33.98 6.96
CA GLU A 714 -20.36 34.66 5.65
C GLU A 714 -19.08 35.44 5.34
N ASP A 715 -17.95 35.06 5.92
CA ASP A 715 -16.66 35.66 5.67
C ASP A 715 -16.14 35.31 4.26
N ASP A 716 -15.44 36.24 3.62
CA ASP A 716 -14.85 36.04 2.29
C ASP A 716 -13.79 34.93 2.28
N SER A 717 -13.15 34.70 3.42
CA SER A 717 -12.23 33.56 3.61
C SER A 717 -12.99 32.26 3.77
N ALA A 718 -12.83 31.36 2.83
CA ALA A 718 -13.44 30.02 2.87
C ALA A 718 -13.08 29.24 4.15
N GLU A 719 -11.88 29.44 4.69
CA GLU A 719 -11.43 28.74 5.90
C GLU A 719 -12.11 29.29 7.17
N VAL A 720 -12.28 30.61 7.25
CA VAL A 720 -13.02 31.28 8.33
C VAL A 720 -14.48 30.81 8.32
N SER A 721 -15.13 30.90 7.15
CA SER A 721 -16.52 30.46 6.95
C SER A 721 -16.73 28.99 7.30
N ALA A 722 -15.84 28.10 6.83
CA ALA A 722 -15.90 26.67 7.11
C ALA A 722 -15.78 26.34 8.60
N PHE A 723 -14.86 27.00 9.30
CA PHE A 723 -14.69 26.84 10.74
C PHE A 723 -15.93 27.32 11.49
N ALA A 724 -16.39 28.53 11.21
CA ALA A 724 -17.54 29.12 11.87
C ALA A 724 -18.82 28.29 11.69
N MET A 725 -19.12 27.87 10.46
CA MET A 725 -20.26 26.98 10.19
C MET A 725 -20.18 25.69 10.99
N THR A 726 -18.98 25.09 11.08
CA THR A 726 -18.78 23.84 11.84
C THR A 726 -19.07 24.05 13.33
N GLN A 727 -18.63 25.18 13.90
CA GLN A 727 -18.93 25.51 15.30
C GLN A 727 -20.41 25.83 15.50
N CYS A 728 -21.04 26.56 14.59
CA CYS A 728 -22.47 26.85 14.64
C CYS A 728 -23.32 25.58 14.68
N GLY A 729 -22.98 24.58 13.85
CA GLY A 729 -23.68 23.29 13.86
C GLY A 729 -23.45 22.50 15.17
N LYS A 730 -22.16 22.38 15.60
CA LYS A 730 -21.81 21.69 16.85
C LYS A 730 -22.47 22.29 18.06
N LEU A 731 -22.55 23.60 18.14
CA LEU A 731 -23.17 24.36 19.23
C LEU A 731 -24.69 24.56 19.06
N ARG A 732 -25.25 24.16 17.91
CA ARG A 732 -26.68 24.30 17.55
C ARG A 732 -27.21 25.75 17.67
N ILE A 733 -26.42 26.69 17.16
CA ILE A 733 -26.77 28.12 17.25
C ILE A 733 -27.93 28.42 16.31
N GLN A 734 -29.13 28.53 16.83
CA GLN A 734 -30.39 28.71 16.05
C GLN A 734 -30.34 29.94 15.14
N SER A 735 -29.71 31.02 15.60
CA SER A 735 -29.57 32.27 14.86
C SER A 735 -28.69 32.10 13.57
N SER A 736 -27.84 31.08 13.48
CA SER A 736 -26.98 30.83 12.32
C SER A 736 -27.65 30.09 11.16
N ILE A 737 -28.87 29.57 11.33
CA ILE A 737 -29.56 28.80 10.27
C ILE A 737 -29.71 29.63 9.00
N GLY A 738 -30.02 30.92 9.11
CA GLY A 738 -30.10 31.82 7.93
C GLY A 738 -28.82 31.90 7.15
N SER A 739 -27.68 32.13 7.80
CA SER A 739 -26.36 32.18 7.16
C SER A 739 -25.96 30.84 6.56
N LEU A 740 -26.24 29.70 7.25
CA LEU A 740 -26.00 28.38 6.68
C LEU A 740 -26.81 28.12 5.40
N LEU A 741 -28.07 28.59 5.35
CA LEU A 741 -28.88 28.48 4.15
C LEU A 741 -28.37 29.34 3.00
N ASN A 742 -27.87 30.54 3.28
CA ASN A 742 -27.23 31.39 2.28
C ASN A 742 -26.01 30.71 1.67
N VAL A 743 -25.18 30.09 2.47
CA VAL A 743 -23.96 29.40 2.00
C VAL A 743 -24.28 28.13 1.19
N LEU A 744 -25.48 27.56 1.28
CA LEU A 744 -25.86 26.45 0.39
C LEU A 744 -25.90 26.87 -1.10
N GLU A 745 -25.99 28.14 -1.40
CA GLU A 745 -25.97 28.66 -2.79
C GLU A 745 -24.57 29.20 -3.18
N HIS A 746 -23.53 29.00 -2.37
CA HIS A 746 -22.19 29.49 -2.61
C HIS A 746 -21.52 28.75 -3.79
N ASP A 747 -20.66 29.44 -4.58
CA ASP A 747 -19.96 28.86 -5.74
C ASP A 747 -19.04 27.69 -5.36
N GLN A 748 -18.34 27.80 -4.24
CA GLN A 748 -17.45 26.75 -3.77
C GLN A 748 -18.24 25.58 -3.18
N TRP A 749 -18.17 24.44 -3.81
CA TRP A 749 -18.87 23.20 -3.39
C TRP A 749 -18.51 22.75 -1.96
N ARG A 750 -17.27 23.00 -1.52
CA ARG A 750 -16.81 22.64 -0.17
C ARG A 750 -17.64 23.35 0.90
N LEU A 751 -17.89 24.64 0.72
CA LEU A 751 -18.72 25.41 1.65
C LEU A 751 -20.17 24.94 1.61
N ARG A 752 -20.74 24.69 0.42
CA ARG A 752 -22.08 24.10 0.29
C ARG A 752 -22.21 22.77 1.04
N SER A 753 -21.18 21.90 0.93
CA SER A 753 -21.15 20.59 1.60
C SER A 753 -21.11 20.75 3.12
N ILE A 754 -20.28 21.65 3.63
CA ILE A 754 -20.22 21.92 5.08
C ILE A 754 -21.55 22.49 5.58
N ALA A 755 -22.08 23.51 4.93
CA ALA A 755 -23.36 24.10 5.30
C ALA A 755 -24.49 23.06 5.35
N ALA A 756 -24.58 22.22 4.30
CA ALA A 756 -25.55 21.13 4.26
C ALA A 756 -25.39 20.16 5.44
N ARG A 757 -24.15 19.77 5.73
CA ARG A 757 -23.84 18.85 6.84
C ARG A 757 -24.22 19.43 8.19
N GLN A 758 -23.86 20.71 8.42
CA GLN A 758 -24.11 21.38 9.71
C GLN A 758 -25.60 21.66 9.94
N LEU A 759 -26.38 21.91 8.91
CA LEU A 759 -27.85 22.00 9.05
C LEU A 759 -28.47 20.71 9.60
N GLY A 760 -27.85 19.56 9.37
CA GLY A 760 -28.27 18.29 9.96
C GLY A 760 -28.01 18.14 11.45
N GLU A 761 -27.27 19.06 12.09
CA GLU A 761 -27.01 19.02 13.53
C GLU A 761 -28.12 19.65 14.36
N PHE A 762 -29.01 20.41 13.75
CA PHE A 762 -30.14 21.03 14.44
C PHE A 762 -31.27 20.02 14.68
N ASP A 763 -32.04 20.20 15.79
CA ASP A 763 -33.11 19.27 16.12
C ASP A 763 -34.33 19.45 15.21
N VAL A 764 -34.60 20.70 14.80
CA VAL A 764 -35.73 21.09 13.93
C VAL A 764 -35.27 22.20 12.97
N LEU A 765 -35.64 22.09 11.72
CA LEU A 765 -35.48 23.13 10.71
C LEU A 765 -36.85 23.55 10.16
N PRO A 766 -36.98 24.80 9.69
CA PRO A 766 -38.17 25.23 8.95
C PRO A 766 -38.36 24.43 7.64
N ASP A 767 -39.60 24.24 7.21
CA ASP A 767 -39.90 23.55 5.93
C ASP A 767 -39.20 24.17 4.71
N THR A 768 -38.98 25.48 4.74
CA THR A 768 -38.23 26.20 3.71
C THR A 768 -36.77 25.72 3.66
N ALA A 769 -36.14 25.49 4.80
CA ALA A 769 -34.77 24.96 4.88
C ALA A 769 -34.70 23.53 4.37
N ILE A 770 -35.67 22.69 4.69
CA ILE A 770 -35.75 21.32 4.16
C ILE A 770 -35.88 21.33 2.63
N LYS A 771 -36.66 22.24 2.05
CA LYS A 771 -36.81 22.39 0.60
C LYS A 771 -35.47 22.81 -0.06
N ILE A 772 -34.71 23.71 0.54
CA ILE A 772 -33.42 24.14 0.03
C ILE A 772 -32.41 22.98 0.11
N LEU A 773 -32.33 22.29 1.24
CA LEU A 773 -31.51 21.09 1.39
C LEU A 773 -31.86 20.00 0.36
N SER A 774 -33.16 19.79 0.09
CA SER A 774 -33.60 18.79 -0.88
C SER A 774 -33.10 19.09 -2.29
N ARG A 775 -32.96 20.37 -2.66
CA ARG A 775 -32.36 20.74 -3.96
C ARG A 775 -30.89 20.32 -4.03
N ARG A 776 -30.15 20.32 -2.92
CA ARG A 776 -28.74 19.91 -2.84
C ARG A 776 -28.53 18.40 -3.00
N LEU A 777 -29.57 17.58 -2.97
CA LEU A 777 -29.49 16.16 -3.40
C LEU A 777 -29.22 16.01 -4.91
N HIS A 778 -29.38 17.07 -5.68
CA HIS A 778 -29.09 17.15 -7.10
C HIS A 778 -27.92 18.09 -7.41
N ASP A 779 -27.09 18.40 -6.44
CA ASP A 779 -25.89 19.22 -6.63
C ASP A 779 -24.94 18.49 -7.59
N GLU A 780 -24.21 19.24 -8.39
CA GLU A 780 -23.19 18.70 -9.30
C GLU A 780 -22.12 17.88 -8.57
N GLN A 781 -21.78 18.31 -7.36
CA GLN A 781 -20.76 17.68 -6.54
C GLN A 781 -21.32 16.62 -5.57
N TYR A 782 -20.84 15.39 -5.70
CA TYR A 782 -21.33 14.26 -4.91
C TYR A 782 -21.14 14.45 -3.40
N MET A 783 -20.11 15.21 -2.99
CA MET A 783 -19.89 15.53 -1.55
C MET A 783 -21.04 16.39 -0.99
N VAL A 784 -21.56 17.31 -1.79
CA VAL A 784 -22.73 18.13 -1.43
C VAL A 784 -23.98 17.26 -1.37
N ARG A 785 -24.17 16.39 -2.37
CA ARG A 785 -25.30 15.44 -2.36
C ARG A 785 -25.28 14.55 -1.14
N GLY A 786 -24.09 14.00 -0.79
CA GLY A 786 -23.91 13.16 0.41
C GLY A 786 -24.20 13.90 1.71
N SER A 787 -23.71 15.14 1.85
CA SER A 787 -23.94 15.97 3.02
C SER A 787 -25.42 16.34 3.18
N ALA A 788 -26.09 16.68 2.11
CA ALA A 788 -27.53 16.96 2.11
C ALA A 788 -28.34 15.69 2.44
N ALA A 789 -27.97 14.55 1.89
CA ALA A 789 -28.61 13.27 2.20
C ALA A 789 -28.46 12.91 3.70
N TYR A 790 -27.26 13.09 4.26
CA TYR A 790 -27.05 12.91 5.70
C TYR A 790 -27.93 13.84 6.55
N ALA A 791 -27.95 15.13 6.22
CA ALA A 791 -28.71 16.11 6.97
C ALA A 791 -30.21 15.79 6.94
N ILE A 792 -30.80 15.51 5.79
CA ILE A 792 -32.20 15.14 5.65
C ILE A 792 -32.49 13.82 6.36
N GLY A 793 -31.58 12.83 6.24
CA GLY A 793 -31.71 11.57 6.96
C GLY A 793 -31.71 11.77 8.48
N LYS A 794 -30.86 12.63 9.02
CA LYS A 794 -30.78 12.91 10.46
C LYS A 794 -31.97 13.72 11.01
N LEU A 795 -32.41 14.69 10.24
CA LEU A 795 -33.58 15.50 10.59
C LEU A 795 -34.89 14.70 10.54
N MET A 796 -34.98 13.74 9.62
CA MET A 796 -36.18 12.92 9.40
C MET A 796 -37.48 13.75 9.31
N PRO A 797 -37.57 14.71 8.37
CA PRO A 797 -38.82 15.39 8.13
C PRO A 797 -39.91 14.42 7.65
N GLN A 798 -41.20 14.83 7.70
CA GLN A 798 -42.32 13.96 7.38
C GLN A 798 -42.24 13.26 6.03
N GLN A 799 -41.57 13.88 5.04
CA GLN A 799 -41.35 13.33 3.69
C GLN A 799 -39.90 12.86 3.45
N ALA A 800 -39.14 12.61 4.53
CA ALA A 800 -37.69 12.27 4.39
C ALA A 800 -37.42 11.10 3.44
N VAL A 801 -38.25 10.07 3.50
CA VAL A 801 -38.09 8.87 2.68
C VAL A 801 -38.28 9.14 1.18
N GLU A 802 -39.28 9.94 0.84
CA GLU A 802 -39.57 10.36 -0.54
C GLU A 802 -38.45 11.25 -1.06
N ILE A 803 -37.99 12.18 -0.23
CA ILE A 803 -36.89 13.09 -0.56
C ILE A 803 -35.56 12.33 -0.76
N LEU A 804 -35.28 11.33 0.06
CA LEU A 804 -34.04 10.57 -0.02
C LEU A 804 -34.03 9.46 -1.09
N GLN A 805 -35.11 9.23 -1.79
CA GLN A 805 -35.15 8.21 -2.84
C GLN A 805 -34.00 8.35 -3.85
N THR A 806 -33.74 9.56 -4.33
CA THR A 806 -32.61 9.83 -5.23
C THR A 806 -31.26 9.44 -4.61
N ALA A 807 -31.03 9.75 -3.33
CA ALA A 807 -29.78 9.42 -2.65
C ALA A 807 -29.60 7.91 -2.41
N PHE A 808 -30.69 7.17 -2.19
CA PHE A 808 -30.62 5.70 -2.07
C PHE A 808 -30.26 4.99 -3.38
N PHE A 809 -30.48 5.64 -4.52
CA PHE A 809 -30.21 5.09 -5.85
C PHE A 809 -28.98 5.71 -6.53
N GLU A 810 -28.31 6.59 -5.84
CA GLU A 810 -27.10 7.21 -6.33
C GLU A 810 -26.05 6.12 -6.68
N GLN A 811 -25.35 6.26 -7.78
CA GLN A 811 -24.29 5.34 -8.17
C GLN A 811 -23.16 5.33 -7.15
N LEU A 812 -22.83 6.52 -6.63
CA LEU A 812 -21.74 6.65 -5.67
C LEU A 812 -22.13 6.18 -4.27
N GLN A 813 -21.44 5.20 -3.78
CA GLN A 813 -21.67 4.58 -2.48
C GLN A 813 -21.62 5.60 -1.33
N ILE A 814 -20.74 6.61 -1.42
CA ILE A 814 -20.63 7.64 -0.38
C ILE A 814 -21.93 8.40 -0.16
N VAL A 815 -22.71 8.66 -1.21
CA VAL A 815 -24.01 9.36 -1.09
C VAL A 815 -25.03 8.45 -0.43
N ARG A 816 -25.13 7.19 -0.88
CA ARG A 816 -26.02 6.17 -0.27
C ARG A 816 -25.72 5.97 1.22
N ASN A 817 -24.45 5.80 1.57
CA ASN A 817 -24.02 5.60 2.95
C ASN A 817 -24.31 6.81 3.83
N ASN A 818 -24.15 8.02 3.32
CA ASN A 818 -24.48 9.23 4.07
C ASN A 818 -25.99 9.34 4.36
N ALA A 819 -26.86 8.99 3.41
CA ALA A 819 -28.30 8.94 3.65
C ALA A 819 -28.65 7.96 4.77
N ILE A 820 -28.09 6.75 4.73
CA ILE A 820 -28.30 5.70 5.76
C ILE A 820 -27.75 6.16 7.11
N LYS A 821 -26.53 6.67 7.17
CA LYS A 821 -25.91 7.18 8.42
C LYS A 821 -26.70 8.34 9.02
N GLY A 822 -27.25 9.22 8.18
CA GLY A 822 -28.11 10.29 8.63
C GLY A 822 -29.40 9.77 9.28
N MET A 823 -30.09 8.87 8.62
CA MET A 823 -31.32 8.24 9.15
C MET A 823 -31.07 7.51 10.47
N GLU A 824 -29.95 6.79 10.56
CA GLU A 824 -29.53 6.12 11.79
C GLU A 824 -29.31 7.12 12.93
N ALA A 825 -28.54 8.17 12.66
CA ALA A 825 -28.25 9.22 13.64
C ALA A 825 -29.53 9.92 14.14
N SER A 826 -30.61 9.90 13.37
CA SER A 826 -31.90 10.47 13.76
C SER A 826 -32.56 9.74 14.92
N LYS A 827 -32.31 8.43 15.10
CA LYS A 827 -33.01 7.52 16.02
C LYS A 827 -34.54 7.49 15.81
N LYS A 828 -35.03 7.99 14.68
CA LYS A 828 -36.46 8.11 14.34
C LYS A 828 -36.90 7.07 13.29
N ILE A 829 -36.05 6.09 12.98
CA ILE A 829 -36.40 5.04 12.01
C ILE A 829 -37.50 4.17 12.58
N THR A 830 -38.62 4.13 11.88
CA THR A 830 -39.78 3.32 12.25
C THR A 830 -40.07 2.24 11.21
N VAL A 831 -40.88 1.25 11.60
CA VAL A 831 -41.28 0.17 10.68
C VAL A 831 -41.94 0.71 9.40
N PRO A 832 -42.88 1.67 9.44
CA PRO A 832 -43.44 2.25 8.23
C PRO A 832 -42.42 2.91 7.31
N VAL A 833 -41.41 3.59 7.86
CA VAL A 833 -40.35 4.22 7.12
C VAL A 833 -39.53 3.16 6.35
N LEU A 834 -39.14 2.08 7.02
CA LEU A 834 -38.41 1.00 6.39
C LEU A 834 -39.23 0.27 5.34
N GLN A 835 -40.53 0.02 5.60
CA GLN A 835 -41.44 -0.57 4.64
C GLN A 835 -41.53 0.26 3.37
N HIS A 836 -41.67 1.55 3.48
CA HIS A 836 -41.73 2.45 2.34
C HIS A 836 -40.41 2.46 1.51
N ILE A 837 -39.26 2.42 2.20
CA ILE A 837 -37.97 2.29 1.53
C ILE A 837 -37.89 0.98 0.74
N PHE A 838 -38.41 -0.11 1.28
CA PHE A 838 -38.28 -1.42 0.65
C PHE A 838 -39.32 -1.69 -0.43
N GLU A 839 -40.49 -1.08 -0.37
CA GLU A 839 -41.61 -1.35 -1.31
C GLU A 839 -41.32 -0.94 -2.75
N GLY A 840 -40.51 0.09 -2.98
CA GLY A 840 -40.22 0.61 -4.31
C GLY A 840 -39.01 -0.04 -5.03
N GLN A 841 -38.29 -0.99 -4.42
CA GLN A 841 -36.93 -1.35 -4.81
C GLN A 841 -36.77 -2.68 -5.54
N GLN A 842 -35.72 -2.78 -6.40
CA GLN A 842 -35.28 -4.07 -6.97
C GLN A 842 -34.68 -4.95 -5.86
N PRO A 843 -34.80 -6.30 -5.94
CA PRO A 843 -34.34 -7.21 -4.87
C PRO A 843 -32.89 -7.01 -4.43
N GLU A 844 -31.96 -6.81 -5.35
CA GLU A 844 -30.54 -6.61 -5.07
C GLU A 844 -30.25 -5.33 -4.29
N LYS A 845 -30.98 -4.25 -4.60
CA LYS A 845 -30.81 -2.97 -3.88
C LYS A 845 -31.44 -3.02 -2.48
N VAL A 846 -32.50 -3.76 -2.30
CA VAL A 846 -33.08 -4.06 -0.97
C VAL A 846 -32.06 -4.83 -0.11
N GLN A 847 -31.36 -5.77 -0.69
CA GLN A 847 -30.33 -6.54 -0.01
C GLN A 847 -29.19 -5.66 0.50
N GLN A 848 -28.67 -4.76 -0.34
CA GLN A 848 -27.62 -3.81 0.06
C GLN A 848 -28.06 -2.87 1.20
N LEU A 849 -29.28 -2.35 1.13
CA LEU A 849 -29.86 -1.52 2.19
C LEU A 849 -30.04 -2.28 3.49
N LEU A 850 -30.54 -3.51 3.43
CA LEU A 850 -30.73 -4.37 4.59
C LEU A 850 -29.40 -4.71 5.27
N ILE A 851 -28.37 -5.02 4.48
CA ILE A 851 -27.02 -5.31 4.98
C ILE A 851 -26.45 -4.09 5.68
N GLY A 852 -26.58 -2.89 5.10
CA GLY A 852 -26.17 -1.64 5.73
C GLY A 852 -26.86 -1.39 7.08
N LEU A 853 -28.15 -1.63 7.15
CA LEU A 853 -28.93 -1.45 8.38
C LEU A 853 -28.68 -2.53 9.43
N LEU A 854 -28.36 -3.76 9.02
CA LEU A 854 -28.07 -4.88 9.95
C LEU A 854 -26.65 -4.83 10.53
N GLN A 855 -25.70 -4.24 9.81
CA GLN A 855 -24.31 -4.16 10.26
C GLN A 855 -24.06 -3.08 11.33
N LEU A 856 -24.94 -2.09 11.41
CA LEU A 856 -24.81 -1.03 12.39
C LEU A 856 -25.21 -1.56 13.77
N ALA A 857 -24.21 -1.91 14.58
CA ALA A 857 -24.36 -2.64 15.85
C ALA A 857 -25.32 -1.99 16.87
N ASP A 858 -25.55 -0.68 16.76
CA ASP A 858 -26.38 0.13 17.67
C ASP A 858 -27.66 0.67 17.02
N THR A 859 -28.22 -0.03 16.05
CA THR A 859 -29.41 0.47 15.37
C THR A 859 -30.64 0.42 16.28
N SER A 860 -31.48 1.47 16.22
CA SER A 860 -32.78 1.54 16.86
C SER A 860 -33.79 0.51 16.35
N VAL A 861 -33.47 -0.20 15.27
CA VAL A 861 -34.30 -1.20 14.61
C VAL A 861 -34.11 -2.58 15.25
N LYS A 862 -35.16 -3.06 15.91
CA LYS A 862 -35.16 -4.37 16.59
C LYS A 862 -35.46 -5.52 15.61
N ALA A 863 -35.11 -6.72 15.98
CA ALA A 863 -35.37 -7.93 15.20
C ALA A 863 -36.86 -8.06 14.83
N LYS A 864 -37.79 -7.70 15.73
CA LYS A 864 -39.23 -7.73 15.46
C LYS A 864 -39.65 -6.75 14.36
N ASP A 865 -38.98 -5.60 14.26
CA ASP A 865 -39.31 -4.58 13.27
C ASP A 865 -38.84 -5.05 11.88
N LEU A 866 -37.64 -5.63 11.80
CA LEU A 866 -37.10 -6.27 10.59
C LEU A 866 -38.00 -7.43 10.11
N ALA A 867 -38.39 -8.30 11.02
CA ALA A 867 -39.28 -9.43 10.71
C ALA A 867 -40.66 -8.95 10.21
N SER A 868 -41.16 -7.85 10.78
CA SER A 868 -42.43 -7.24 10.34
C SER A 868 -42.35 -6.66 8.94
N ILE A 869 -41.25 -5.95 8.63
CA ILE A 869 -40.98 -5.40 7.30
C ILE A 869 -40.90 -6.53 6.29
N MET A 870 -40.10 -7.55 6.56
CA MET A 870 -39.96 -8.72 5.72
C MET A 870 -41.31 -9.38 5.45
N ALA A 871 -42.10 -9.61 6.48
CA ALA A 871 -43.42 -10.27 6.38
C ALA A 871 -44.44 -9.47 5.54
N ASN A 872 -44.24 -8.18 5.38
CA ASN A 872 -45.15 -7.30 4.63
C ASN A 872 -44.64 -6.96 3.21
N THR A 873 -43.51 -7.54 2.78
CA THR A 873 -43.00 -7.39 1.41
C THR A 873 -43.43 -8.57 0.51
N SER A 874 -43.13 -8.49 -0.80
CA SER A 874 -43.43 -9.60 -1.72
C SER A 874 -42.63 -10.87 -1.37
N SER A 875 -43.18 -12.06 -1.67
CA SER A 875 -42.51 -13.33 -1.38
C SER A 875 -41.11 -13.44 -1.91
N GLN A 876 -40.84 -12.96 -3.10
CA GLN A 876 -39.52 -12.94 -3.69
C GLN A 876 -38.53 -12.09 -2.86
N ARG A 877 -38.95 -10.94 -2.38
CA ARG A 877 -38.16 -10.08 -1.52
C ARG A 877 -37.96 -10.68 -0.14
N GLN A 878 -39.01 -11.27 0.44
CA GLN A 878 -38.88 -12.02 1.69
C GLN A 878 -37.81 -13.11 1.58
N LYS A 879 -37.76 -13.83 0.46
CA LYS A 879 -36.77 -14.90 0.22
C LYS A 879 -35.36 -14.38 0.24
N VAL A 880 -35.05 -13.33 -0.54
CA VAL A 880 -33.72 -12.72 -0.60
C VAL A 880 -33.28 -12.18 0.77
N MET A 881 -34.15 -11.48 1.47
CA MET A 881 -33.89 -10.93 2.80
C MET A 881 -33.69 -12.04 3.85
N LEU A 882 -34.42 -13.14 3.75
CA LEU A 882 -34.27 -14.28 4.64
C LEU A 882 -32.96 -15.05 4.40
N GLU A 883 -32.59 -15.28 3.16
CA GLU A 883 -31.33 -15.93 2.79
C GLU A 883 -30.14 -15.14 3.35
N ASP A 884 -30.20 -13.83 3.26
CA ASP A 884 -29.17 -12.97 3.83
C ASP A 884 -29.18 -13.01 5.38
N ALA A 885 -30.34 -12.94 6.02
CA ALA A 885 -30.45 -13.09 7.47
C ALA A 885 -29.94 -14.47 7.96
N ILE A 886 -30.18 -15.54 7.21
CA ILE A 886 -29.65 -16.88 7.51
C ILE A 886 -28.13 -16.90 7.39
N LYS A 887 -27.61 -16.31 6.35
CA LYS A 887 -26.17 -16.17 6.14
C LYS A 887 -25.53 -15.45 7.32
N GLN A 888 -26.06 -14.32 7.71
CA GLN A 888 -25.58 -13.53 8.85
C GLN A 888 -25.67 -14.30 10.18
N ALA A 889 -26.76 -14.99 10.43
CA ALA A 889 -26.92 -15.78 11.64
C ALA A 889 -25.89 -16.93 11.73
N LYS A 890 -25.49 -17.49 10.59
CA LYS A 890 -24.50 -18.59 10.52
C LYS A 890 -23.06 -18.10 10.61
N THR A 891 -22.75 -16.99 9.99
CA THR A 891 -21.38 -16.52 9.79
C THR A 891 -20.87 -15.59 10.89
N THR A 892 -21.74 -14.73 11.49
CA THR A 892 -21.36 -13.81 12.58
C THR A 892 -22.00 -14.17 13.91
N GLU A 893 -22.73 -15.26 13.99
CA GLU A 893 -23.53 -15.64 15.17
C GLU A 893 -24.48 -14.53 15.65
N SER A 894 -24.90 -13.64 14.74
CA SER A 894 -25.75 -12.50 15.06
C SER A 894 -27.06 -12.92 15.72
N GLU A 895 -27.18 -12.70 17.01
CA GLU A 895 -28.41 -12.97 17.77
C GLU A 895 -29.63 -12.22 17.19
N ARG A 896 -29.40 -11.02 16.72
CA ARG A 896 -30.44 -10.22 16.06
C ARG A 896 -30.94 -10.88 14.76
N ALA A 897 -30.03 -11.42 13.93
CA ALA A 897 -30.40 -12.14 12.72
C ALA A 897 -31.14 -13.44 13.05
N LYS A 898 -30.70 -14.18 14.05
CA LYS A 898 -31.37 -15.40 14.56
C LYS A 898 -32.78 -15.09 15.04
N GLU A 899 -32.92 -14.03 15.85
CA GLU A 899 -34.23 -13.57 16.35
C GLU A 899 -35.16 -13.07 15.22
N THR A 900 -34.59 -12.38 14.21
CA THR A 900 -35.36 -11.93 13.04
C THR A 900 -35.94 -13.13 12.27
N ILE A 901 -35.16 -14.19 12.05
CA ILE A 901 -35.61 -15.42 11.38
C ILE A 901 -36.75 -16.09 12.17
N ILE A 902 -36.61 -16.18 13.49
CA ILE A 902 -37.64 -16.78 14.37
C ILE A 902 -38.94 -15.99 14.32
N LEU A 903 -38.84 -14.68 14.32
CA LEU A 903 -40.02 -13.79 14.29
C LEU A 903 -40.64 -13.75 12.89
N LEU A 904 -39.85 -13.79 11.83
CA LEU A 904 -40.38 -13.88 10.46
C LEU A 904 -41.15 -15.17 10.26
N HIS A 905 -40.66 -16.31 10.73
CA HIS A 905 -41.40 -17.60 10.70
C HIS A 905 -42.80 -17.49 11.31
N LYS A 906 -42.94 -16.68 12.37
CA LYS A 906 -44.23 -16.49 13.06
C LYS A 906 -45.15 -15.53 12.32
N SER A 907 -44.60 -14.52 11.64
CA SER A 907 -45.35 -13.43 11.01
C SER A 907 -45.64 -13.60 9.52
N THR A 908 -44.78 -14.35 8.79
CA THR A 908 -44.96 -14.57 7.35
C THR A 908 -46.19 -15.43 7.05
N LYS A 909 -46.94 -15.04 6.01
CA LYS A 909 -48.05 -15.80 5.46
C LYS A 909 -47.62 -16.77 4.36
N ASP A 910 -46.38 -16.63 3.84
CA ASP A 910 -45.85 -17.42 2.75
C ASP A 910 -45.36 -18.78 3.26
N PRO A 911 -45.86 -19.90 2.71
CA PRO A 911 -45.48 -21.25 3.14
C PRO A 911 -43.99 -21.57 2.80
N GLU A 912 -43.50 -21.09 1.64
CA GLU A 912 -42.11 -21.33 1.21
C GLU A 912 -41.12 -20.59 2.11
N ILE A 913 -41.40 -19.35 2.44
CA ILE A 913 -40.61 -18.58 3.38
C ILE A 913 -40.58 -19.23 4.77
N ARG A 914 -41.73 -19.72 5.21
CA ARG A 914 -41.85 -20.43 6.49
C ARG A 914 -40.99 -21.70 6.51
N GLU A 915 -40.98 -22.45 5.41
CA GLU A 915 -40.15 -23.65 5.27
C GLU A 915 -38.67 -23.31 5.24
N LEU A 916 -38.26 -22.24 4.54
CA LEU A 916 -36.88 -21.76 4.54
C LEU A 916 -36.43 -21.30 5.95
N CYS A 917 -37.29 -20.65 6.72
CA CYS A 917 -37.00 -20.34 8.12
C CYS A 917 -36.71 -21.60 8.96
N ILE A 918 -37.47 -22.68 8.75
CA ILE A 918 -37.24 -23.97 9.45
C ILE A 918 -35.91 -24.59 8.99
N LYS A 919 -35.63 -24.60 7.69
CA LYS A 919 -34.38 -25.12 7.11
C LYS A 919 -33.13 -24.34 7.59
N SER A 920 -33.27 -23.12 8.08
CA SER A 920 -32.17 -22.36 8.67
C SER A 920 -31.52 -23.01 9.90
N GLY A 921 -32.27 -23.88 10.60
CA GLY A 921 -31.83 -24.55 11.81
C GLY A 921 -32.08 -23.78 13.11
N TYR A 922 -32.57 -22.55 13.03
CA TYR A 922 -32.85 -21.72 14.23
C TYR A 922 -34.27 -21.92 14.80
N ILE A 923 -35.08 -22.68 14.11
CA ILE A 923 -36.46 -22.99 14.54
C ILE A 923 -36.56 -24.47 14.82
N GLN A 924 -36.91 -24.83 16.04
CA GLN A 924 -37.20 -26.22 16.38
C GLN A 924 -38.55 -26.65 15.74
N PRO A 925 -38.59 -27.76 14.98
CA PRO A 925 -39.85 -28.30 14.48
C PRO A 925 -40.73 -28.62 15.66
N ILE A 926 -41.96 -28.15 15.63
CA ILE A 926 -42.96 -28.54 16.63
C ILE A 926 -43.11 -30.04 16.56
N SER A 927 -42.63 -30.74 17.57
CA SER A 927 -42.78 -32.19 17.68
C SER A 927 -44.30 -32.51 17.74
N GLY A 928 -44.78 -33.04 16.63
CA GLY A 928 -46.21 -33.38 16.50
C GLY A 928 -46.61 -34.28 17.65
N LYS A 929 -47.58 -33.86 18.43
CA LYS A 929 -48.25 -34.74 19.40
C LYS A 929 -48.70 -36.01 18.65
N LYS A 930 -48.10 -37.16 18.95
CA LYS A 930 -48.64 -38.47 18.53
C LYS A 930 -50.07 -38.53 19.01
N ARG A 931 -51.04 -38.49 18.08
CA ARG A 931 -52.41 -38.90 18.39
C ARG A 931 -52.37 -40.35 18.76
N SER A 932 -52.52 -40.64 20.03
CA SER A 932 -52.84 -41.97 20.52
C SER A 932 -54.16 -42.40 19.92
N LYS A 933 -54.14 -43.42 19.06
CA LYS A 933 -55.31 -44.13 18.67
C LYS A 933 -55.80 -44.88 19.92
N LYS A 934 -56.98 -44.61 20.39
CA LYS A 934 -57.86 -45.52 21.06
C LYS A 934 -58.82 -46.12 20.05
#